data_ce2efacf9c3064d4a81a8a2b89d59d9b
#
_entry.id   ce2efacf9c3064d4a81a8a2b89d59d9b
#
_cell.length_a   1.000
_cell.length_b   1.000
_cell.length_c   1.000
_cell.angle_alpha   90.00
_cell.angle_beta   90.00
_cell.angle_gamma   90.00
#
_symmetry.space_group_name_H-M   'P 1'
#
loop_
_entity.id
_entity.type
_entity.pdbx_description
1 polymer ?
#
loop_
_entity_poly.entity_id
_entity_poly.type
_entity_poly.pdbx_seq_one_letter_code
_entity_poly.pdbx_strand_id
1 'polypeptide(L)'
;MKRTLTVIAVAVAAAAAGGAWYLHAKQPLRNGSLALAHLQAPVDVRYDERGVPHLYAQNQTDLYRALGYVHAQDRLFQMEMLRRLARGELAEVLGPKLVDTDRLFRTLRIRDHAAEYSARQDKQSQPWKVLEAYLDGVNQFQENNPAPLEFDLLGIPRRPFTPEDTLSIAGYMAYSFAAAFRTEPVLTYIRDELGSDYLRIFDLDWHPQGVLTPSGALGAGDWKDLGALARLSQQALEDAGLPQFEGSNAWVVAGSRTASGKPLLAGDPHIRFAAPAVWYEAQLSAPGFELYGHHQALNPFASLGHNRAFGWSLTMFQNDDLDLVAEKVNPDNPNQVWYQGEWVDLQSEEQEIAVKGAAPVKLTLRRSPHGPIVNDALGASSGKTPIAMWWAFLETENPVLDAFYQLNRADTLAKARAAASKIHSPGLNLVWANAAGDIGWWASAALPKRPEGVNPSFILDGSKGEADKSGFYPFADNPQEENPARGYIVSANFQPVPANGRPIPGYYNLADRGQWLDTQLADRGTKWNLDNSRALQLGNRTGYAPRLLAPLLPVLREVVDDAEGKRLVEQLAAWNGDYPVDSTAATLFNQLLFQIAEGALHDELGDAFFDSLIATRAIDSALPRLAGDADSPWWDDRRTERRETRADIVRTAWNASLAHLRGTLGNDPSGWLWGKAHTLTHEHALGQQALLKRLLNVGPFAAPGTHEVPNNLSAKIGPAPWAVTYGPSTRRLVDFADPTHSLGINPVGQSGVPFDGHYDDQAEAYIEGHYLPQHYEENEVKANSKGVLVLEPKH
;
A
#
# COMPACT_ATOMS: atom_id res chain seq x y z
N MET A 1 39.16 17.45 -41.60
CA MET A 1 37.80 17.75 -41.14
C MET A 1 36.74 16.80 -41.74
N LYS A 2 36.46 16.74 -43.06
CA LYS A 2 35.37 15.86 -43.59
C LYS A 2 35.56 14.37 -43.24
N ARG A 3 36.79 13.81 -43.37
CA ARG A 3 37.04 12.39 -43.01
C ARG A 3 36.88 12.12 -41.52
N THR A 4 37.27 13.06 -40.65
CA THR A 4 37.10 12.92 -39.18
C THR A 4 35.63 12.98 -38.78
N LEU A 5 34.83 13.86 -39.41
CA LEU A 5 33.37 13.93 -39.20
C LEU A 5 32.67 12.63 -39.66
N THR A 6 33.10 12.06 -40.80
CA THR A 6 32.54 10.78 -41.29
C THR A 6 32.87 9.63 -40.33
N VAL A 7 34.07 9.55 -39.79
CA VAL A 7 34.46 8.51 -38.82
C VAL A 7 33.68 8.66 -37.51
N ILE A 8 33.49 9.90 -37.00
CA ILE A 8 32.66 10.15 -35.82
C ILE A 8 31.21 9.76 -36.10
N ALA A 9 30.62 10.13 -37.25
CA ALA A 9 29.27 9.77 -37.62
C ALA A 9 29.05 8.24 -37.70
N VAL A 10 30.01 7.53 -38.31
CA VAL A 10 29.99 6.05 -38.38
C VAL A 10 30.13 5.43 -36.99
N ALA A 11 31.00 5.95 -36.13
CA ALA A 11 31.14 5.46 -34.75
C ALA A 11 29.87 5.69 -33.92
N VAL A 12 29.26 6.86 -34.04
CA VAL A 12 27.98 7.18 -33.40
C VAL A 12 26.84 6.27 -33.90
N ALA A 13 26.77 6.06 -35.26
CA ALA A 13 25.77 5.16 -35.83
C ALA A 13 25.95 3.69 -35.38
N ALA A 14 27.22 3.22 -35.31
CA ALA A 14 27.56 1.88 -34.83
C ALA A 14 27.20 1.73 -33.32
N ALA A 15 27.53 2.73 -32.51
CA ALA A 15 27.15 2.75 -31.09
C ALA A 15 25.63 2.77 -30.89
N ALA A 16 24.90 3.56 -31.68
CA ALA A 16 23.44 3.59 -31.65
C ALA A 16 22.81 2.24 -32.08
N ALA A 17 23.33 1.63 -33.15
CA ALA A 17 22.87 0.31 -33.61
C ALA A 17 23.19 -0.79 -32.59
N GLY A 18 24.37 -0.76 -31.98
CA GLY A 18 24.74 -1.68 -30.88
C GLY A 18 23.86 -1.49 -29.64
N GLY A 19 23.57 -0.27 -29.26
CA GLY A 19 22.65 0.06 -28.17
C GLY A 19 21.22 -0.43 -28.47
N ALA A 20 20.72 -0.18 -29.67
CA ALA A 20 19.39 -0.66 -30.08
C ALA A 20 19.30 -2.20 -30.06
N TRP A 21 20.31 -2.87 -30.58
CA TRP A 21 20.39 -4.33 -30.54
C TRP A 21 20.44 -4.87 -29.11
N TYR A 22 21.25 -4.24 -28.24
CA TYR A 22 21.36 -4.61 -26.83
C TYR A 22 20.01 -4.46 -26.09
N LEU A 23 19.29 -3.36 -26.31
CA LEU A 23 17.96 -3.15 -25.71
C LEU A 23 16.92 -4.11 -26.29
N HIS A 24 16.97 -4.36 -27.60
CA HIS A 24 16.06 -5.30 -28.27
C HIS A 24 16.23 -6.74 -27.74
N ALA A 25 17.45 -7.16 -27.47
CA ALA A 25 17.74 -8.50 -26.93
C ALA A 25 17.15 -8.73 -25.52
N LYS A 26 16.76 -7.65 -24.82
CA LYS A 26 16.15 -7.69 -23.46
C LYS A 26 14.63 -7.60 -23.49
N GLN A 27 14.03 -7.40 -24.67
CA GLN A 27 12.58 -7.29 -24.80
C GLN A 27 11.89 -8.64 -24.60
N PRO A 28 10.67 -8.66 -24.04
CA PRO A 28 9.89 -9.87 -23.86
C PRO A 28 9.61 -10.61 -25.18
N LEU A 29 9.80 -11.91 -25.18
CA LEU A 29 9.45 -12.77 -26.31
C LEU A 29 7.97 -13.15 -26.22
N ARG A 30 7.14 -12.61 -27.12
CA ARG A 30 5.70 -12.88 -27.15
C ARG A 30 5.24 -13.72 -28.35
N ASN A 31 6.16 -14.17 -29.19
CA ASN A 31 5.85 -14.99 -30.37
C ASN A 31 6.88 -16.11 -30.56
N GLY A 32 6.44 -17.24 -31.11
CA GLY A 32 7.30 -18.36 -31.46
C GLY A 32 7.16 -19.55 -30.56
N SER A 33 8.20 -20.36 -30.47
CA SER A 33 8.27 -21.54 -29.61
C SER A 33 9.62 -21.60 -28.91
N LEU A 34 9.62 -22.05 -27.66
CA LEU A 34 10.86 -22.29 -26.91
C LEU A 34 10.70 -23.53 -26.01
N ALA A 35 11.80 -24.20 -25.73
CA ALA A 35 11.83 -25.35 -24.84
C ALA A 35 11.97 -24.89 -23.38
N LEU A 36 11.07 -25.39 -22.53
CA LEU A 36 11.09 -25.17 -21.08
C LEU A 36 11.25 -26.53 -20.39
N ALA A 37 12.22 -26.66 -19.50
CA ALA A 37 12.45 -27.90 -18.80
C ALA A 37 11.30 -28.22 -17.83
N HIS A 38 11.13 -29.52 -17.53
CA HIS A 38 10.16 -30.05 -16.57
C HIS A 38 8.67 -29.86 -16.97
N LEU A 39 8.35 -29.36 -18.15
CA LEU A 39 7.00 -29.43 -18.68
C LEU A 39 6.66 -30.88 -19.05
N GLN A 40 5.43 -31.28 -18.78
CA GLN A 40 4.88 -32.59 -19.18
C GLN A 40 4.18 -32.54 -20.55
N ALA A 41 3.61 -31.34 -20.85
CA ALA A 41 2.92 -31.08 -22.12
C ALA A 41 3.16 -29.61 -22.55
N PRO A 42 2.99 -29.29 -23.85
CA PRO A 42 3.08 -27.89 -24.30
C PRO A 42 2.09 -26.97 -23.59
N VAL A 43 2.50 -25.73 -23.37
CA VAL A 43 1.67 -24.66 -22.84
C VAL A 43 1.57 -23.55 -23.86
N ASP A 44 0.33 -23.21 -24.25
CA ASP A 44 0.01 -22.09 -25.15
C ASP A 44 -0.09 -20.81 -24.33
N VAL A 45 0.70 -19.80 -24.66
CA VAL A 45 0.63 -18.45 -24.07
C VAL A 45 0.22 -17.46 -25.15
N ARG A 46 -0.95 -16.86 -25.02
CA ARG A 46 -1.48 -15.87 -25.94
C ARG A 46 -1.47 -14.51 -25.28
N TYR A 47 -0.90 -13.53 -25.95
CA TYR A 47 -0.85 -12.16 -25.46
C TYR A 47 -1.92 -11.32 -26.16
N ASP A 48 -2.77 -10.65 -25.39
CA ASP A 48 -3.76 -9.73 -25.92
C ASP A 48 -3.15 -8.37 -26.34
N GLU A 49 -3.99 -7.41 -26.71
CA GLU A 49 -3.57 -6.07 -27.12
C GLU A 49 -2.96 -5.22 -26.01
N ARG A 50 -3.06 -5.64 -24.74
CA ARG A 50 -2.45 -5.02 -23.57
C ARG A 50 -1.18 -5.75 -23.11
N GLY A 51 -0.79 -6.79 -23.81
CA GLY A 51 0.33 -7.66 -23.42
C GLY A 51 0.01 -8.58 -22.23
N VAL A 52 -1.27 -8.74 -21.87
CA VAL A 52 -1.69 -9.68 -20.83
C VAL A 52 -1.57 -11.11 -21.35
N PRO A 53 -0.88 -12.01 -20.63
CA PRO A 53 -0.76 -13.43 -21.03
C PRO A 53 -2.01 -14.21 -20.63
N HIS A 54 -2.53 -14.98 -21.59
CA HIS A 54 -3.56 -15.99 -21.42
C HIS A 54 -2.90 -17.37 -21.59
N LEU A 55 -2.81 -18.15 -20.51
CA LEU A 55 -2.09 -19.41 -20.48
C LEU A 55 -3.04 -20.60 -20.52
N TYR A 56 -2.81 -21.53 -21.44
CA TYR A 56 -3.57 -22.76 -21.62
C TYR A 56 -2.65 -23.97 -21.46
N ALA A 57 -2.86 -24.75 -20.40
CA ALA A 57 -2.06 -25.94 -20.09
C ALA A 57 -2.92 -27.19 -19.87
N GLN A 58 -2.30 -28.37 -19.93
CA GLN A 58 -2.98 -29.65 -19.70
C GLN A 58 -3.01 -30.06 -18.22
N ASN A 59 -2.22 -29.39 -17.37
CA ASN A 59 -2.20 -29.60 -15.92
C ASN A 59 -1.74 -28.31 -15.20
N GLN A 60 -2.02 -28.23 -13.89
CA GLN A 60 -1.71 -27.04 -13.10
C GLN A 60 -0.21 -26.84 -12.88
N THR A 61 0.59 -27.89 -12.77
CA THR A 61 2.04 -27.75 -12.55
C THR A 61 2.71 -27.06 -13.74
N ASP A 62 2.38 -27.48 -14.96
CA ASP A 62 2.87 -26.86 -16.19
C ASP A 62 2.34 -25.43 -16.33
N LEU A 63 1.06 -25.21 -15.99
CA LEU A 63 0.44 -23.89 -16.02
C LEU A 63 1.21 -22.88 -15.16
N TYR A 64 1.51 -23.23 -13.89
CA TYR A 64 2.21 -22.32 -12.99
C TYR A 64 3.70 -22.20 -13.32
N ARG A 65 4.35 -23.24 -13.88
CA ARG A 65 5.70 -23.11 -14.40
C ARG A 65 5.76 -22.13 -15.56
N ALA A 66 4.82 -22.21 -16.48
CA ALA A 66 4.68 -21.26 -17.58
C ALA A 66 4.39 -19.84 -17.08
N LEU A 67 3.48 -19.68 -16.08
CA LEU A 67 3.24 -18.40 -15.46
C LEU A 67 4.51 -17.81 -14.86
N GLY A 68 5.31 -18.59 -14.13
CA GLY A 68 6.59 -18.16 -13.56
C GLY A 68 7.54 -17.62 -14.61
N TYR A 69 7.66 -18.33 -15.74
CA TYR A 69 8.49 -17.94 -16.86
C TYR A 69 8.07 -16.59 -17.48
N VAL A 70 6.79 -16.44 -17.84
CA VAL A 70 6.30 -15.20 -18.48
C VAL A 70 6.21 -14.02 -17.52
N HIS A 71 5.94 -14.31 -16.25
CA HIS A 71 5.95 -13.27 -15.20
C HIS A 71 7.37 -12.71 -14.99
N ALA A 72 8.38 -13.59 -14.94
CA ALA A 72 9.78 -13.17 -14.85
C ALA A 72 10.24 -12.41 -16.10
N GLN A 73 9.76 -12.80 -17.28
CA GLN A 73 10.06 -12.12 -18.53
C GLN A 73 9.71 -10.63 -18.48
N ASP A 74 8.57 -10.29 -17.85
CA ASP A 74 8.09 -8.91 -17.75
C ASP A 74 8.53 -8.20 -16.46
N ARG A 75 8.83 -8.92 -15.36
CA ARG A 75 8.91 -8.34 -14.01
C ARG A 75 10.11 -8.77 -13.17
N LEU A 76 11.16 -9.37 -13.75
CA LEU A 76 12.28 -9.94 -13.01
C LEU A 76 12.99 -8.91 -12.10
N PHE A 77 13.19 -7.68 -12.57
CA PHE A 77 13.78 -6.62 -11.73
C PHE A 77 12.90 -6.27 -10.52
N GLN A 78 11.59 -6.17 -10.73
CA GLN A 78 10.64 -5.93 -9.63
C GLN A 78 10.66 -7.08 -8.61
N MET A 79 10.73 -8.34 -9.07
CA MET A 79 10.86 -9.52 -8.20
C MET A 79 12.13 -9.46 -7.35
N GLU A 80 13.25 -9.07 -7.96
CA GLU A 80 14.55 -8.94 -7.28
C GLU A 80 14.52 -7.84 -6.21
N MET A 81 13.96 -6.68 -6.53
CA MET A 81 13.91 -5.57 -5.58
C MET A 81 13.00 -5.87 -4.39
N LEU A 82 11.84 -6.50 -4.62
CA LEU A 82 10.95 -6.92 -3.53
C LEU A 82 11.58 -7.97 -2.63
N ARG A 83 12.25 -8.98 -3.22
CA ARG A 83 13.01 -9.97 -2.46
C ARG A 83 14.04 -9.30 -1.56
N ARG A 84 14.86 -8.39 -2.12
CA ARG A 84 15.92 -7.70 -1.37
C ARG A 84 15.39 -6.81 -0.27
N LEU A 85 14.32 -6.08 -0.52
CA LEU A 85 13.66 -5.29 0.52
C LEU A 85 13.19 -6.18 1.67
N ALA A 86 12.37 -7.19 1.36
CA ALA A 86 11.77 -8.07 2.37
C ALA A 86 12.82 -8.80 3.21
N ARG A 87 14.02 -9.02 2.68
CA ARG A 87 15.13 -9.71 3.34
C ARG A 87 16.15 -8.78 3.98
N GLY A 88 16.03 -7.44 3.79
CA GLY A 88 17.03 -6.47 4.24
C GLY A 88 18.37 -6.65 3.54
N GLU A 89 18.38 -6.65 2.20
CA GLU A 89 19.54 -6.90 1.33
C GLU A 89 19.67 -5.85 0.19
N LEU A 90 19.04 -4.67 0.34
CA LEU A 90 19.07 -3.62 -0.69
C LEU A 90 20.42 -2.93 -0.77
N ALA A 91 21.07 -2.69 0.36
CA ALA A 91 22.35 -1.99 0.42
C ALA A 91 23.47 -2.71 -0.36
N GLU A 92 23.39 -4.04 -0.49
CA GLU A 92 24.32 -4.86 -1.29
C GLU A 92 24.39 -4.41 -2.76
N VAL A 93 23.30 -3.90 -3.31
CA VAL A 93 23.20 -3.51 -4.74
C VAL A 93 22.98 -2.02 -4.94
N LEU A 94 22.34 -1.32 -4.01
CA LEU A 94 22.02 0.11 -4.11
C LEU A 94 22.93 1.02 -3.27
N GLY A 95 23.75 0.44 -2.37
CA GLY A 95 24.78 1.15 -1.61
C GLY A 95 24.33 1.70 -0.26
N PRO A 96 25.18 2.55 0.38
CA PRO A 96 25.07 2.90 1.78
C PRO A 96 23.75 3.58 2.21
N LYS A 97 23.06 4.24 1.30
CA LYS A 97 21.80 4.93 1.60
C LYS A 97 20.70 4.00 2.10
N LEU A 98 20.77 2.70 1.75
CA LEU A 98 19.76 1.69 2.10
C LEU A 98 20.12 0.86 3.32
N VAL A 99 21.22 1.18 4.01
CA VAL A 99 21.66 0.45 5.20
C VAL A 99 20.61 0.52 6.32
N ASP A 100 20.03 1.68 6.58
CA ASP A 100 19.04 1.84 7.64
C ASP A 100 17.72 1.12 7.30
N THR A 101 17.34 1.10 6.03
CA THR A 101 16.24 0.28 5.51
C THR A 101 16.51 -1.22 5.77
N ASP A 102 17.71 -1.69 5.41
CA ASP A 102 18.08 -3.09 5.63
C ASP A 102 18.15 -3.45 7.12
N ARG A 103 18.67 -2.56 7.97
CA ARG A 103 18.62 -2.74 9.44
C ARG A 103 17.20 -2.94 9.93
N LEU A 104 16.28 -2.09 9.51
CA LEU A 104 14.87 -2.20 9.89
C LEU A 104 14.29 -3.56 9.47
N PHE A 105 14.43 -3.94 8.19
CA PHE A 105 13.86 -5.19 7.71
C PHE A 105 14.49 -6.44 8.32
N ARG A 106 15.78 -6.39 8.70
CA ARG A 106 16.42 -7.45 9.50
C ARG A 106 15.85 -7.51 10.92
N THR A 107 15.65 -6.35 11.54
CA THR A 107 15.09 -6.25 12.89
C THR A 107 13.64 -6.75 12.96
N LEU A 108 12.85 -6.56 11.90
CA LEU A 108 11.47 -7.08 11.78
C LEU A 108 11.40 -8.62 11.73
N ARG A 109 12.49 -9.33 11.53
CA ARG A 109 12.58 -10.80 11.50
C ARG A 109 11.76 -11.48 10.39
N ILE A 110 11.36 -10.74 9.36
CA ILE A 110 10.55 -11.27 8.25
C ILE A 110 11.23 -12.42 7.54
N ARG A 111 12.53 -12.27 7.22
CA ARG A 111 13.34 -13.29 6.57
C ARG A 111 13.43 -14.58 7.39
N ASP A 112 13.65 -14.43 8.69
CA ASP A 112 13.82 -15.57 9.59
C ASP A 112 12.50 -16.32 9.79
N HIS A 113 11.40 -15.57 9.96
CA HIS A 113 10.06 -16.13 10.02
C HIS A 113 9.68 -16.88 8.72
N ALA A 114 10.02 -16.34 7.55
CA ALA A 114 9.80 -17.01 6.26
C ALA A 114 10.58 -18.35 6.17
N ALA A 115 11.83 -18.39 6.64
CA ALA A 115 12.64 -19.61 6.67
C ALA A 115 12.07 -20.65 7.64
N GLU A 116 11.65 -20.23 8.83
CA GLU A 116 11.00 -21.10 9.82
C GLU A 116 9.68 -21.67 9.31
N TYR A 117 8.86 -20.81 8.70
CA TYR A 117 7.60 -21.24 8.09
C TYR A 117 7.85 -22.25 6.95
N SER A 118 8.78 -21.95 6.05
CA SER A 118 9.17 -22.85 4.94
C SER A 118 9.61 -24.23 5.46
N ALA A 119 10.43 -24.27 6.53
CA ALA A 119 10.93 -25.51 7.10
C ALA A 119 9.81 -26.43 7.64
N ARG A 120 8.70 -25.86 8.11
CA ARG A 120 7.56 -26.62 8.68
C ARG A 120 6.54 -27.08 7.64
N GLN A 121 6.61 -26.59 6.38
CA GLN A 121 5.60 -26.88 5.37
C GLN A 121 5.68 -28.30 4.83
N ASP A 122 4.51 -28.88 4.53
CA ASP A 122 4.42 -30.12 3.75
C ASP A 122 4.81 -29.87 2.28
N LYS A 123 6.02 -30.28 1.94
CA LYS A 123 6.57 -30.14 0.58
C LYS A 123 5.79 -30.97 -0.45
N GLN A 124 4.95 -31.91 -0.03
CA GLN A 124 4.10 -32.71 -0.91
C GLN A 124 2.71 -32.09 -1.11
N SER A 125 2.37 -31.04 -0.37
CA SER A 125 1.10 -30.34 -0.56
C SER A 125 1.01 -29.69 -1.95
N GLN A 126 -0.22 -29.58 -2.48
CA GLN A 126 -0.44 -28.97 -3.79
C GLN A 126 -0.03 -27.48 -3.85
N PRO A 127 -0.35 -26.63 -2.86
CA PRO A 127 0.11 -25.24 -2.86
C PRO A 127 1.64 -25.13 -2.96
N TRP A 128 2.36 -26.00 -2.24
CA TRP A 128 3.82 -26.00 -2.27
C TRP A 128 4.39 -26.43 -3.62
N LYS A 129 3.90 -27.54 -4.18
CA LYS A 129 4.31 -28.02 -5.53
C LYS A 129 4.07 -26.97 -6.61
N VAL A 130 2.97 -26.26 -6.53
CA VAL A 130 2.64 -25.20 -7.47
C VAL A 130 3.57 -23.99 -7.29
N LEU A 131 3.90 -23.61 -6.04
CA LEU A 131 4.90 -22.58 -5.77
C LEU A 131 6.27 -22.97 -6.35
N GLU A 132 6.75 -24.19 -6.11
CA GLU A 132 8.02 -24.68 -6.66
C GLU A 132 8.02 -24.70 -8.19
N ALA A 133 6.92 -25.10 -8.81
CA ALA A 133 6.79 -25.07 -10.27
C ALA A 133 6.85 -23.63 -10.83
N TYR A 134 6.18 -22.69 -10.18
CA TYR A 134 6.25 -21.28 -10.55
C TYR A 134 7.68 -20.72 -10.43
N LEU A 135 8.35 -20.99 -9.31
CA LEU A 135 9.74 -20.56 -9.08
C LEU A 135 10.72 -21.22 -10.04
N ASP A 136 10.49 -22.49 -10.41
CA ASP A 136 11.26 -23.15 -11.45
C ASP A 136 11.13 -22.41 -12.80
N GLY A 137 9.93 -21.99 -13.18
CA GLY A 137 9.72 -21.14 -14.36
C GLY A 137 10.47 -19.81 -14.29
N VAL A 138 10.39 -19.09 -13.14
CA VAL A 138 11.12 -17.85 -12.90
C VAL A 138 12.63 -18.05 -13.05
N ASN A 139 13.17 -19.10 -12.43
CA ASN A 139 14.60 -19.40 -12.44
C ASN A 139 15.08 -19.80 -13.83
N GLN A 140 14.31 -20.59 -14.57
CA GLN A 140 14.64 -20.94 -15.96
C GLN A 140 14.67 -19.71 -16.86
N PHE A 141 13.76 -18.74 -16.68
CA PHE A 141 13.85 -17.45 -17.38
C PHE A 141 15.14 -16.73 -17.05
N GLN A 142 15.45 -16.57 -15.77
CA GLN A 142 16.66 -15.87 -15.31
C GLN A 142 17.94 -16.51 -15.81
N GLU A 143 18.01 -17.84 -15.91
CA GLU A 143 19.19 -18.58 -16.34
C GLU A 143 19.42 -18.51 -17.85
N ASN A 144 18.34 -18.60 -18.64
CA ASN A 144 18.42 -18.80 -20.08
C ASN A 144 18.29 -17.53 -20.92
N ASN A 145 18.00 -16.37 -20.30
CA ASN A 145 17.78 -15.12 -21.01
C ASN A 145 18.76 -14.01 -20.56
N PRO A 146 18.95 -12.95 -21.39
CA PRO A 146 19.71 -11.78 -20.95
C PRO A 146 19.12 -11.17 -19.67
N ALA A 147 20.00 -10.70 -18.78
CA ALA A 147 19.54 -10.00 -17.57
C ALA A 147 18.77 -8.71 -17.93
N PRO A 148 17.81 -8.26 -17.12
CA PRO A 148 17.21 -6.93 -17.27
C PRO A 148 18.26 -5.81 -17.34
N LEU A 149 17.91 -4.70 -18.00
CA LEU A 149 18.78 -3.54 -18.11
C LEU A 149 19.29 -3.05 -16.74
N GLU A 150 18.41 -3.06 -15.76
CA GLU A 150 18.69 -2.61 -14.40
C GLU A 150 19.72 -3.49 -13.68
N PHE A 151 19.72 -4.80 -13.95
CA PHE A 151 20.74 -5.72 -13.42
C PHE A 151 22.12 -5.35 -13.91
N ASP A 152 22.25 -5.03 -15.20
CA ASP A 152 23.54 -4.63 -15.77
C ASP A 152 24.00 -3.27 -15.24
N LEU A 153 23.07 -2.29 -15.14
CA LEU A 153 23.36 -0.95 -14.63
C LEU A 153 23.78 -0.97 -13.15
N LEU A 154 23.12 -1.81 -12.36
CA LEU A 154 23.36 -1.91 -10.92
C LEU A 154 24.42 -2.97 -10.58
N GLY A 155 24.79 -3.85 -11.51
CA GLY A 155 25.69 -4.98 -11.25
C GLY A 155 25.07 -6.01 -10.32
N ILE A 156 23.75 -6.29 -10.47
CA ILE A 156 23.01 -7.24 -9.65
C ILE A 156 23.41 -8.68 -10.03
N PRO A 157 23.91 -9.49 -9.09
CA PRO A 157 24.21 -10.87 -9.36
C PRO A 157 22.92 -11.69 -9.53
N ARG A 158 22.89 -12.62 -10.48
CA ARG A 158 21.81 -13.60 -10.61
C ARG A 158 21.86 -14.58 -9.44
N ARG A 159 20.75 -14.71 -8.74
CA ARG A 159 20.60 -15.62 -7.61
C ARG A 159 19.23 -16.32 -7.75
N PRO A 160 19.16 -17.68 -7.70
CA PRO A 160 17.88 -18.38 -7.78
C PRO A 160 16.87 -17.83 -6.75
N PHE A 161 15.61 -17.78 -7.16
CA PHE A 161 14.50 -17.48 -6.28
C PHE A 161 14.03 -18.74 -5.57
N THR A 162 13.68 -18.60 -4.29
CA THR A 162 13.30 -19.70 -3.41
C THR A 162 11.91 -19.47 -2.80
N PRO A 163 11.27 -20.50 -2.24
CA PRO A 163 10.00 -20.33 -1.52
C PRO A 163 10.07 -19.29 -0.38
N GLU A 164 11.21 -19.21 0.33
CA GLU A 164 11.42 -18.23 1.39
C GLU A 164 11.39 -16.79 0.86
N ASP A 165 11.80 -16.56 -0.38
CA ASP A 165 11.72 -15.24 -1.01
C ASP A 165 10.26 -14.81 -1.21
N THR A 166 9.40 -15.70 -1.74
CA THR A 166 7.95 -15.46 -1.86
C THR A 166 7.30 -15.21 -0.49
N LEU A 167 7.63 -16.02 0.51
CA LEU A 167 7.09 -15.89 1.87
C LEU A 167 7.56 -14.59 2.54
N SER A 168 8.79 -14.15 2.29
CA SER A 168 9.31 -12.86 2.79
C SER A 168 8.53 -11.68 2.20
N ILE A 169 8.11 -11.75 0.94
CA ILE A 169 7.27 -10.70 0.32
C ILE A 169 5.90 -10.60 1.01
N ALA A 170 5.32 -11.72 1.45
CA ALA A 170 4.10 -11.68 2.26
C ALA A 170 4.31 -10.93 3.60
N GLY A 171 5.47 -11.11 4.24
CA GLY A 171 5.87 -10.36 5.44
C GLY A 171 6.09 -8.86 5.17
N TYR A 172 6.71 -8.50 4.05
CA TYR A 172 6.78 -7.11 3.60
C TYR A 172 5.39 -6.49 3.41
N MET A 173 4.48 -7.21 2.76
CA MET A 173 3.10 -6.75 2.60
C MET A 173 2.44 -6.53 3.96
N ALA A 174 2.57 -7.46 4.91
CA ALA A 174 2.05 -7.30 6.27
C ALA A 174 2.64 -6.07 6.98
N TYR A 175 3.95 -5.82 6.84
CA TYR A 175 4.59 -4.62 7.38
C TYR A 175 4.06 -3.31 6.76
N SER A 176 3.74 -3.29 5.47
CA SER A 176 3.21 -2.10 4.82
C SER A 176 1.84 -1.64 5.39
N PHE A 177 1.11 -2.54 6.06
CA PHE A 177 -0.12 -2.24 6.80
C PHE A 177 0.13 -1.75 8.23
N ALA A 178 1.34 -1.96 8.78
CA ALA A 178 1.66 -1.70 10.19
C ALA A 178 1.80 -0.21 10.49
N ALA A 179 0.69 0.47 10.75
CA ALA A 179 0.65 1.89 11.07
C ALA A 179 1.14 2.23 12.50
N ALA A 180 1.24 1.23 13.38
CA ALA A 180 1.66 1.37 14.77
C ALA A 180 3.00 2.09 14.92
N PHE A 181 4.02 1.74 14.12
CA PHE A 181 5.34 2.37 14.16
C PHE A 181 5.34 3.89 14.02
N ARG A 182 4.35 4.45 13.30
CA ARG A 182 4.24 5.88 13.03
C ARG A 182 3.27 6.57 13.98
N THR A 183 2.26 5.84 14.44
CA THR A 183 1.14 6.40 15.21
C THR A 183 1.35 6.29 16.71
N GLU A 184 1.73 5.11 17.24
CA GLU A 184 1.91 4.90 18.67
C GLU A 184 2.98 5.82 19.30
N PRO A 185 4.17 6.02 18.69
CA PRO A 185 5.17 6.91 19.26
C PRO A 185 4.67 8.34 19.44
N VAL A 186 3.99 8.92 18.43
CA VAL A 186 3.51 10.31 18.51
C VAL A 186 2.33 10.45 19.48
N LEU A 187 1.38 9.52 19.49
CA LEU A 187 0.25 9.56 20.43
C LEU A 187 0.73 9.36 21.88
N THR A 188 1.72 8.48 22.09
CA THR A 188 2.32 8.28 23.42
C THR A 188 3.05 9.53 23.89
N TYR A 189 3.82 10.19 23.01
CA TYR A 189 4.45 11.46 23.32
C TYR A 189 3.42 12.55 23.71
N ILE A 190 2.33 12.65 22.95
CA ILE A 190 1.25 13.60 23.25
C ILE A 190 0.64 13.31 24.62
N ARG A 191 0.35 12.03 24.92
CA ARG A 191 -0.21 11.63 26.22
C ARG A 191 0.73 11.93 27.39
N ASP A 192 2.00 11.55 27.25
CA ASP A 192 2.96 11.53 28.35
C ASP A 192 3.62 12.89 28.60
N GLU A 193 3.87 13.70 27.55
CA GLU A 193 4.59 14.97 27.64
C GLU A 193 3.68 16.21 27.52
N LEU A 194 2.59 16.14 26.73
CA LEU A 194 1.69 17.26 26.54
C LEU A 194 0.43 17.17 27.41
N GLY A 195 -0.05 15.97 27.65
CA GLY A 195 -1.20 15.69 28.53
C GLY A 195 -2.51 15.42 27.78
N SER A 196 -3.52 14.99 28.54
CA SER A 196 -4.79 14.50 28.00
C SER A 196 -5.61 15.52 27.21
N ASP A 197 -5.46 16.83 27.51
CA ASP A 197 -6.18 17.87 26.77
C ASP A 197 -5.78 17.96 25.31
N TYR A 198 -4.53 17.65 24.99
CA TYR A 198 -4.01 17.58 23.62
C TYR A 198 -4.53 16.35 22.85
N LEU A 199 -4.96 15.30 23.55
CA LEU A 199 -5.53 14.11 22.93
C LEU A 199 -6.95 14.28 22.39
N ARG A 200 -7.68 15.35 22.78
CA ARG A 200 -9.10 15.54 22.43
C ARG A 200 -9.39 15.62 20.94
N ILE A 201 -8.41 15.99 20.12
CA ILE A 201 -8.57 16.06 18.66
C ILE A 201 -8.41 14.69 17.98
N PHE A 202 -7.82 13.71 18.64
CA PHE A 202 -7.60 12.37 18.07
C PHE A 202 -8.79 11.46 18.30
N ASP A 203 -8.98 10.51 17.37
CA ASP A 203 -10.05 9.54 17.43
C ASP A 203 -9.68 8.37 18.35
N LEU A 204 -9.96 8.52 19.63
CA LEU A 204 -9.77 7.52 20.67
C LEU A 204 -11.10 7.00 21.24
N ASP A 205 -12.23 7.46 20.70
CA ASP A 205 -13.59 7.17 21.24
C ASP A 205 -13.99 5.72 21.08
N TRP A 206 -13.42 5.00 20.12
CA TRP A 206 -13.65 3.57 19.92
C TRP A 206 -13.05 2.70 21.04
N HIS A 207 -12.22 3.28 21.93
CA HIS A 207 -11.66 2.61 23.09
C HIS A 207 -11.88 3.42 24.38
N PRO A 208 -13.13 3.62 24.82
CA PRO A 208 -13.48 4.54 25.92
C PRO A 208 -12.89 4.11 27.28
N GLN A 209 -12.51 2.85 27.43
CA GLN A 209 -11.91 2.30 28.66
C GLN A 209 -10.39 2.32 28.65
N GLY A 210 -9.78 2.79 27.55
CA GLY A 210 -8.33 2.85 27.41
C GLY A 210 -7.68 3.79 28.42
N VAL A 211 -6.52 3.39 28.92
CA VAL A 211 -5.77 4.19 29.90
C VAL A 211 -5.13 5.39 29.18
N LEU A 212 -5.58 6.59 29.52
CA LEU A 212 -5.02 7.86 29.03
C LEU A 212 -3.99 8.45 30.02
N THR A 213 -3.67 7.75 31.09
CA THR A 213 -2.68 8.16 32.09
C THR A 213 -1.27 7.79 31.60
N PRO A 214 -0.28 8.68 31.76
CA PRO A 214 1.11 8.35 31.42
C PRO A 214 1.58 7.07 32.09
N SER A 215 2.27 6.20 31.32
CA SER A 215 2.75 4.92 31.84
C SER A 215 3.95 5.09 32.77
N GLY A 216 4.77 6.11 32.54
CA GLY A 216 6.05 6.33 33.19
C GLY A 216 7.16 5.35 32.72
N ALA A 217 6.89 4.55 31.70
CA ALA A 217 7.84 3.58 31.14
C ALA A 217 8.93 4.23 30.27
N LEU A 218 8.66 5.41 29.69
CA LEU A 218 9.53 6.13 28.78
C LEU A 218 10.10 7.40 29.43
N GLY A 219 11.31 7.77 29.03
CA GLY A 219 12.00 8.97 29.49
C GLY A 219 12.45 9.90 28.35
N ALA A 220 12.95 11.09 28.69
CA ALA A 220 13.32 12.14 27.72
C ALA A 220 14.28 11.67 26.59
N GLY A 221 15.20 10.71 26.89
CA GLY A 221 16.10 10.17 25.88
C GLY A 221 15.41 9.22 24.88
N ASP A 222 14.33 8.57 25.28
CA ASP A 222 13.62 7.58 24.48
C ASP A 222 12.79 8.26 23.38
N TRP A 223 12.29 9.49 23.59
CA TRP A 223 11.53 10.24 22.61
C TRP A 223 12.29 10.53 21.32
N LYS A 224 13.59 10.82 21.44
CA LYS A 224 14.44 11.01 20.26
C LYS A 224 14.53 9.74 19.43
N ASP A 225 14.68 8.58 20.06
CA ASP A 225 14.75 7.30 19.39
C ASP A 225 13.40 6.91 18.77
N LEU A 226 12.32 7.13 19.50
CA LEU A 226 10.96 6.86 18.98
C LEU A 226 10.61 7.74 17.79
N GLY A 227 10.97 9.02 17.81
CA GLY A 227 10.81 9.91 16.66
C GLY A 227 11.67 9.47 15.47
N ALA A 228 12.90 9.01 15.72
CA ALA A 228 13.78 8.47 14.69
C ALA A 228 13.24 7.13 14.12
N LEU A 229 12.71 6.25 14.95
CA LEU A 229 12.11 4.98 14.53
C LEU A 229 10.86 5.22 13.68
N ALA A 230 9.97 6.12 14.08
CA ALA A 230 8.79 6.49 13.32
C ALA A 230 9.16 7.05 11.94
N ARG A 231 10.16 7.93 11.88
CA ARG A 231 10.71 8.47 10.63
C ARG A 231 11.32 7.37 9.77
N LEU A 232 12.17 6.50 10.33
CA LEU A 232 12.80 5.38 9.62
C LEU A 232 11.75 4.47 9.00
N SER A 233 10.68 4.12 9.75
CA SER A 233 9.61 3.26 9.25
C SER A 233 8.88 3.87 8.05
N GLN A 234 8.74 5.19 8.00
CA GLN A 234 8.15 5.91 6.87
C GLN A 234 9.11 5.97 5.68
N GLN A 235 10.37 6.37 5.92
CA GLN A 235 11.36 6.59 4.86
C GLN A 235 11.83 5.29 4.21
N ALA A 236 11.92 4.19 4.96
CA ALA A 236 12.43 2.92 4.46
C ALA A 236 11.67 2.41 3.22
N LEU A 237 10.35 2.57 3.20
CA LEU A 237 9.52 2.18 2.05
C LEU A 237 9.58 3.20 0.91
N GLU A 238 9.72 4.49 1.25
CA GLU A 238 9.84 5.57 0.26
C GLU A 238 11.18 5.50 -0.48
N ASP A 239 12.29 5.33 0.26
CA ASP A 239 13.64 5.26 -0.30
C ASP A 239 13.84 4.02 -1.17
N ALA A 240 13.18 2.92 -0.84
CA ALA A 240 13.17 1.71 -1.65
C ALA A 240 12.42 1.88 -2.99
N GLY A 241 11.53 2.87 -3.10
CA GLY A 241 10.73 3.12 -4.31
C GLY A 241 9.75 1.99 -4.65
N LEU A 242 9.34 1.19 -3.66
CA LEU A 242 8.54 -0.01 -3.84
C LEU A 242 7.08 0.19 -3.39
N PRO A 243 6.14 -0.65 -3.85
CA PRO A 243 4.73 -0.51 -3.55
C PRO A 243 4.44 -0.51 -2.05
N GLN A 244 3.68 0.46 -1.55
CA GLN A 244 3.16 0.52 -0.19
C GLN A 244 1.64 0.56 -0.25
N PHE A 245 0.98 -0.25 0.57
CA PHE A 245 -0.48 -0.28 0.65
C PHE A 245 -0.98 0.86 1.54
N GLU A 246 -1.95 1.66 1.04
CA GLU A 246 -2.41 2.88 1.72
C GLU A 246 -3.93 2.91 1.95
N GLY A 247 -4.69 2.20 1.14
CA GLY A 247 -6.13 2.18 1.24
C GLY A 247 -6.77 1.37 0.13
N SER A 248 -8.08 1.49 -0.05
CA SER A 248 -8.81 0.83 -1.15
C SER A 248 -10.27 1.25 -1.19
N ASN A 249 -10.94 1.02 -2.32
CA ASN A 249 -12.40 0.89 -2.38
C ASN A 249 -12.77 -0.51 -2.84
N ALA A 250 -13.86 -1.05 -2.32
CA ALA A 250 -14.57 -2.16 -2.91
C ALA A 250 -16.06 -2.08 -2.56
N TRP A 251 -16.91 -2.49 -3.50
CA TRP A 251 -18.32 -2.70 -3.22
C TRP A 251 -18.89 -3.82 -4.05
N VAL A 252 -19.98 -4.38 -3.55
CA VAL A 252 -20.80 -5.37 -4.26
C VAL A 252 -22.24 -4.95 -4.23
N VAL A 253 -22.95 -5.18 -5.33
CA VAL A 253 -24.36 -4.84 -5.50
C VAL A 253 -25.12 -6.11 -5.88
N ALA A 254 -26.18 -6.44 -5.14
CA ALA A 254 -27.02 -7.61 -5.39
C ALA A 254 -27.80 -7.47 -6.71
N GLY A 255 -28.12 -8.59 -7.36
CA GLY A 255 -28.84 -8.62 -8.62
C GLY A 255 -30.20 -7.89 -8.63
N SER A 256 -30.87 -7.78 -7.48
CA SER A 256 -32.11 -7.00 -7.34
C SER A 256 -31.91 -5.49 -7.59
N ARG A 257 -30.67 -5.00 -7.46
CA ARG A 257 -30.27 -3.59 -7.61
C ARG A 257 -29.50 -3.31 -8.91
N THR A 258 -29.07 -4.34 -9.65
CA THR A 258 -28.35 -4.19 -10.91
C THR A 258 -29.29 -4.18 -12.12
N ALA A 259 -28.78 -3.66 -13.24
CA ALA A 259 -29.50 -3.67 -14.52
C ALA A 259 -29.53 -5.08 -15.14
N SER A 260 -28.50 -5.87 -14.90
CA SER A 260 -28.34 -7.24 -15.41
C SER A 260 -29.17 -8.29 -14.64
N GLY A 261 -29.62 -7.97 -13.43
CA GLY A 261 -30.27 -8.93 -12.52
C GLY A 261 -29.32 -9.90 -11.82
N LYS A 262 -27.99 -9.73 -11.98
CA LYS A 262 -26.95 -10.50 -11.30
C LYS A 262 -26.02 -9.59 -10.49
N PRO A 263 -25.30 -10.11 -9.49
CA PRO A 263 -24.39 -9.30 -8.69
C PRO A 263 -23.32 -8.59 -9.52
N LEU A 264 -22.94 -7.41 -9.07
CA LEU A 264 -21.85 -6.63 -9.61
C LEU A 264 -20.78 -6.42 -8.52
N LEU A 265 -19.51 -6.65 -8.85
CA LEU A 265 -18.34 -6.41 -8.01
C LEU A 265 -17.52 -5.28 -8.61
N ALA A 266 -17.17 -4.29 -7.77
CA ALA A 266 -16.21 -3.24 -8.09
C ALA A 266 -15.09 -3.24 -7.06
N GLY A 267 -13.86 -2.94 -7.49
CA GLY A 267 -12.73 -2.84 -6.57
C GLY A 267 -11.54 -2.12 -7.16
N ASP A 268 -10.88 -1.32 -6.32
CA ASP A 268 -9.68 -0.56 -6.63
C ASP A 268 -8.80 -0.40 -5.37
N PRO A 269 -7.80 -1.28 -5.17
CA PRO A 269 -6.84 -1.12 -4.09
C PRO A 269 -5.94 0.09 -4.33
N HIS A 270 -5.74 0.90 -3.28
CA HIS A 270 -4.88 2.09 -3.33
C HIS A 270 -3.49 1.75 -2.82
N ILE A 271 -2.52 1.84 -3.72
CA ILE A 271 -1.13 1.46 -3.47
C ILE A 271 -0.24 2.55 -4.06
N ARG A 272 0.96 2.72 -3.53
CA ARG A 272 1.96 3.63 -4.07
C ARG A 272 2.15 3.37 -5.57
N PHE A 273 2.15 4.44 -6.36
CA PHE A 273 2.41 4.39 -7.79
C PHE A 273 3.89 4.15 -8.08
N ALA A 274 4.15 3.30 -9.07
CA ALA A 274 5.48 3.01 -9.58
C ALA A 274 5.40 2.54 -11.04
N ALA A 275 6.52 2.59 -11.73
CA ALA A 275 6.73 1.91 -13.00
C ALA A 275 7.83 0.84 -12.79
N PRO A 276 7.49 -0.47 -12.93
CA PRO A 276 6.17 -1.02 -13.26
C PRO A 276 5.16 -0.92 -12.11
N ALA A 277 3.86 -1.02 -12.44
CA ALA A 277 2.78 -1.12 -11.45
C ALA A 277 2.89 -2.40 -10.61
N VAL A 278 2.21 -2.41 -9.46
CA VAL A 278 2.25 -3.55 -8.52
C VAL A 278 1.64 -4.82 -9.11
N TRP A 279 0.60 -4.69 -9.94
CA TRP A 279 -0.15 -5.83 -10.46
C TRP A 279 0.36 -6.32 -11.80
N TYR A 280 0.41 -7.63 -11.94
CA TYR A 280 0.61 -8.36 -13.18
C TYR A 280 -0.66 -9.16 -13.48
N GLU A 281 -1.36 -8.81 -14.56
CA GLU A 281 -2.55 -9.53 -14.98
C GLU A 281 -2.19 -10.82 -15.69
N ALA A 282 -2.94 -11.89 -15.46
CA ALA A 282 -2.85 -13.14 -16.20
C ALA A 282 -4.19 -13.87 -16.19
N GLN A 283 -4.56 -14.48 -17.34
CA GLN A 283 -5.65 -15.43 -17.39
C GLN A 283 -5.06 -16.85 -17.47
N LEU A 284 -5.51 -17.73 -16.56
CA LEU A 284 -5.01 -19.08 -16.37
C LEU A 284 -6.10 -20.09 -16.70
N SER A 285 -5.78 -21.11 -17.49
CA SER A 285 -6.70 -22.19 -17.86
C SER A 285 -6.00 -23.55 -17.88
N ALA A 286 -6.57 -24.50 -17.14
CA ALA A 286 -6.22 -25.91 -17.17
C ALA A 286 -7.47 -26.76 -16.90
N PRO A 287 -7.49 -28.08 -17.15
CA PRO A 287 -8.65 -28.92 -16.86
C PRO A 287 -9.13 -28.76 -15.41
N GLY A 288 -10.38 -28.30 -15.25
CA GLY A 288 -11.01 -28.05 -13.95
C GLY A 288 -10.52 -26.82 -13.20
N PHE A 289 -9.81 -25.90 -13.86
CA PHE A 289 -9.32 -24.68 -13.27
C PHE A 289 -9.29 -23.52 -14.30
N GLU A 290 -9.96 -22.44 -13.96
CA GLU A 290 -9.93 -21.18 -14.72
C GLU A 290 -9.84 -20.00 -13.74
N LEU A 291 -9.06 -18.98 -14.08
CA LEU A 291 -8.90 -17.77 -13.27
C LEU A 291 -8.45 -16.59 -14.14
N TYR A 292 -9.08 -15.45 -14.01
CA TYR A 292 -8.51 -14.15 -14.37
C TYR A 292 -8.00 -13.48 -13.11
N GLY A 293 -6.70 -13.22 -13.01
CA GLY A 293 -6.07 -12.80 -11.76
C GLY A 293 -5.10 -11.63 -11.90
N HIS A 294 -4.92 -10.93 -10.79
CA HIS A 294 -3.91 -9.88 -10.61
C HIS A 294 -2.89 -10.39 -9.59
N HIS A 295 -1.67 -10.62 -10.06
CA HIS A 295 -0.57 -11.18 -9.29
C HIS A 295 0.39 -10.10 -8.83
N GLN A 296 0.94 -10.25 -7.63
CA GLN A 296 2.12 -9.49 -7.22
C GLN A 296 3.39 -10.16 -7.76
N ALA A 297 4.43 -9.38 -7.97
CA ALA A 297 5.72 -9.94 -8.37
C ALA A 297 6.18 -11.03 -7.38
N LEU A 298 6.68 -12.13 -7.92
CA LEU A 298 7.11 -13.34 -7.21
C LEU A 298 6.00 -14.06 -6.42
N ASN A 299 4.73 -13.82 -6.73
CA ASN A 299 3.60 -14.53 -6.14
C ASN A 299 2.81 -15.31 -7.21
N PRO A 300 2.75 -16.66 -7.13
CA PRO A 300 1.99 -17.46 -8.09
C PRO A 300 0.48 -17.29 -7.97
N PHE A 301 -0.04 -16.87 -6.81
CA PHE A 301 -1.47 -16.77 -6.56
C PHE A 301 -1.96 -15.34 -6.71
N ALA A 302 -3.06 -15.18 -7.44
CA ALA A 302 -3.68 -13.89 -7.63
C ALA A 302 -4.26 -13.37 -6.31
N SER A 303 -3.88 -12.13 -5.96
CA SER A 303 -4.44 -11.42 -4.80
C SER A 303 -5.86 -10.93 -5.08
N LEU A 304 -6.14 -10.52 -6.32
CA LEU A 304 -7.46 -10.12 -6.81
C LEU A 304 -7.81 -11.00 -8.00
N GLY A 305 -9.06 -11.39 -8.13
CA GLY A 305 -9.43 -12.24 -9.27
C GLY A 305 -10.91 -12.59 -9.36
N HIS A 306 -11.23 -13.29 -10.43
CA HIS A 306 -12.52 -13.92 -10.61
C HIS A 306 -12.42 -15.12 -11.55
N ASN A 307 -13.35 -16.03 -11.38
CA ASN A 307 -13.68 -17.05 -12.34
C ASN A 307 -15.18 -16.94 -12.71
N ARG A 308 -15.73 -17.89 -13.45
CA ARG A 308 -17.15 -17.84 -13.84
C ARG A 308 -18.13 -17.94 -12.67
N ALA A 309 -17.71 -18.51 -11.55
CA ALA A 309 -18.55 -18.78 -10.40
C ALA A 309 -18.40 -17.76 -9.28
N PHE A 310 -17.20 -17.24 -9.06
CA PHE A 310 -16.84 -16.44 -7.88
C PHE A 310 -15.81 -15.38 -8.22
N GLY A 311 -15.95 -14.19 -7.61
CA GLY A 311 -14.97 -13.12 -7.74
C GLY A 311 -14.83 -12.33 -6.45
N TRP A 312 -13.64 -11.77 -6.24
CA TRP A 312 -13.32 -11.01 -5.04
C TRP A 312 -12.43 -9.80 -5.33
N SER A 313 -12.54 -8.84 -4.45
CA SER A 313 -11.61 -7.72 -4.30
C SER A 313 -11.15 -7.63 -2.85
N LEU A 314 -10.02 -7.00 -2.63
CA LEU A 314 -9.44 -6.80 -1.30
C LEU A 314 -9.43 -5.31 -0.96
N THR A 315 -9.75 -4.98 0.29
CA THR A 315 -9.40 -3.70 0.89
C THR A 315 -8.59 -3.93 2.17
N MET A 316 -7.82 -2.94 2.59
CA MET A 316 -7.13 -3.03 3.86
C MET A 316 -8.16 -3.09 5.01
N PHE A 317 -8.07 -4.12 5.82
CA PHE A 317 -8.66 -4.16 7.14
C PHE A 317 -7.58 -3.67 8.10
N GLN A 318 -7.68 -2.41 8.47
CA GLN A 318 -6.63 -1.70 9.22
C GLN A 318 -6.72 -1.98 10.73
N ASN A 319 -7.02 -3.24 11.09
CA ASN A 319 -6.99 -3.66 12.48
C ASN A 319 -5.58 -3.53 13.05
N ASP A 320 -5.53 -3.27 14.33
CA ASP A 320 -4.29 -3.20 15.07
C ASP A 320 -3.79 -4.62 15.39
N ASP A 321 -2.80 -5.06 14.60
CA ASP A 321 -2.17 -6.37 14.71
C ASP A 321 -0.71 -6.30 15.20
N LEU A 322 -0.25 -5.09 15.57
CA LEU A 322 1.11 -4.82 16.01
C LEU A 322 1.09 -3.81 17.17
N ASP A 323 1.74 -4.15 18.29
CA ASP A 323 1.94 -3.23 19.42
C ASP A 323 3.43 -3.00 19.67
N LEU A 324 3.80 -1.75 19.93
CA LEU A 324 5.10 -1.41 20.49
C LEU A 324 5.06 -1.53 22.01
N VAL A 325 6.13 -2.07 22.61
CA VAL A 325 6.19 -2.40 24.03
C VAL A 325 7.48 -1.84 24.62
N ALA A 326 7.36 -0.95 25.62
CA ALA A 326 8.49 -0.43 26.36
C ALA A 326 8.92 -1.46 27.43
N GLU A 327 10.14 -1.98 27.31
CA GLU A 327 10.67 -2.99 28.19
C GLU A 327 11.35 -2.38 29.41
N LYS A 328 11.06 -2.91 30.60
CA LYS A 328 11.75 -2.50 31.83
C LYS A 328 13.04 -3.27 31.97
N VAL A 329 14.15 -2.55 31.83
CA VAL A 329 15.51 -3.12 31.93
C VAL A 329 15.90 -3.37 33.37
N ASN A 330 16.64 -4.47 33.66
CA ASN A 330 17.25 -4.73 34.93
C ASN A 330 18.38 -3.69 35.20
N PRO A 331 18.30 -2.91 36.32
CA PRO A 331 19.33 -1.92 36.64
C PRO A 331 20.75 -2.52 36.80
N ASP A 332 20.83 -3.78 37.21
CA ASP A 332 22.10 -4.48 37.46
C ASP A 332 22.60 -5.27 36.24
N ASN A 333 21.74 -5.52 35.25
CA ASN A 333 22.08 -6.25 34.03
C ASN A 333 21.30 -5.72 32.80
N PRO A 334 21.90 -4.90 31.93
CA PRO A 334 21.21 -4.30 30.77
C PRO A 334 20.75 -5.32 29.71
N ASN A 335 21.16 -6.59 29.83
CA ASN A 335 20.72 -7.67 28.95
C ASN A 335 19.50 -8.43 29.48
N GLN A 336 18.86 -7.94 30.56
CA GLN A 336 17.65 -8.52 31.12
C GLN A 336 16.49 -7.53 31.14
N VAL A 337 15.28 -8.06 30.90
CA VAL A 337 14.04 -7.31 31.00
C VAL A 337 13.07 -7.98 31.97
N TRP A 338 12.18 -7.18 32.57
CA TRP A 338 11.17 -7.67 33.48
C TRP A 338 10.01 -8.31 32.71
N TYR A 339 9.72 -9.57 32.99
CA TYR A 339 8.61 -10.30 32.38
C TYR A 339 7.96 -11.23 33.37
N GLN A 340 6.63 -11.10 33.55
CA GLN A 340 5.81 -11.99 34.42
C GLN A 340 6.38 -12.28 35.83
N GLY A 341 6.99 -11.24 36.47
CA GLY A 341 7.47 -11.33 37.83
C GLY A 341 8.94 -11.72 37.99
N GLU A 342 9.68 -11.86 36.88
CA GLU A 342 11.11 -12.22 36.92
C GLU A 342 11.95 -11.46 35.88
N TRP A 343 13.28 -11.45 36.08
CA TRP A 343 14.23 -10.91 35.10
C TRP A 343 14.60 -11.99 34.09
N VAL A 344 14.33 -11.75 32.81
CA VAL A 344 14.55 -12.66 31.70
C VAL A 344 15.63 -12.11 30.78
N ASP A 345 16.56 -12.96 30.33
CA ASP A 345 17.63 -12.58 29.43
C ASP A 345 17.09 -12.23 28.03
N LEU A 346 17.57 -11.12 27.46
CA LEU A 346 17.38 -10.81 26.04
C LEU A 346 18.16 -11.81 25.17
N GLN A 347 17.48 -12.40 24.20
CA GLN A 347 18.15 -13.18 23.17
C GLN A 347 18.88 -12.22 22.21
N SER A 348 20.11 -12.55 21.83
CA SER A 348 20.90 -11.70 20.91
C SER A 348 21.50 -12.54 19.78
N GLU A 349 21.51 -11.97 18.59
CA GLU A 349 22.08 -12.56 17.38
C GLU A 349 22.87 -11.49 16.61
N GLU A 350 24.09 -11.85 16.19
CA GLU A 350 24.92 -10.97 15.34
C GLU A 350 24.67 -11.28 13.86
N GLN A 351 24.44 -10.25 13.06
CA GLN A 351 24.31 -10.34 11.60
C GLN A 351 25.20 -9.30 10.92
N GLU A 352 25.41 -9.48 9.62
CA GLU A 352 26.11 -8.51 8.77
C GLU A 352 25.23 -8.10 7.59
N ILE A 353 25.23 -6.80 7.28
CA ILE A 353 24.60 -6.21 6.10
C ILE A 353 25.74 -5.93 5.10
N ALA A 354 25.72 -6.62 3.97
CA ALA A 354 26.62 -6.33 2.86
C ALA A 354 26.25 -4.97 2.23
N VAL A 355 27.27 -4.16 1.93
CA VAL A 355 27.08 -2.81 1.40
C VAL A 355 27.92 -2.61 0.15
N LYS A 356 27.29 -2.26 -0.98
CA LYS A 356 27.97 -1.98 -2.23
C LYS A 356 28.95 -0.82 -2.06
N GLY A 357 30.21 -1.07 -2.37
CA GLY A 357 31.28 -0.06 -2.33
C GLY A 357 31.74 0.36 -0.93
N ALA A 358 31.32 -0.37 0.14
CA ALA A 358 31.73 -0.10 1.51
C ALA A 358 31.97 -1.41 2.29
N ALA A 359 32.51 -1.31 3.50
CA ALA A 359 32.64 -2.45 4.40
C ALA A 359 31.25 -2.91 4.89
N PRO A 360 31.05 -4.20 5.15
CA PRO A 360 29.83 -4.70 5.76
C PRO A 360 29.53 -4.02 7.09
N VAL A 361 28.25 -3.82 7.38
CA VAL A 361 27.78 -3.22 8.63
C VAL A 361 27.31 -4.33 9.57
N LYS A 362 27.87 -4.36 10.79
CA LYS A 362 27.45 -5.29 11.83
C LYS A 362 26.13 -4.82 12.46
N LEU A 363 25.27 -5.76 12.78
CA LEU A 363 23.98 -5.55 13.38
C LEU A 363 23.76 -6.58 14.50
N THR A 364 23.50 -6.10 15.71
CA THR A 364 23.07 -6.94 16.82
C THR A 364 21.54 -6.89 16.89
N LEU A 365 20.89 -8.02 16.71
CA LEU A 365 19.45 -8.18 16.81
C LEU A 365 19.10 -8.75 18.17
N ARG A 366 18.32 -8.02 18.96
CA ARG A 366 17.85 -8.48 20.27
C ARG A 366 16.38 -8.85 20.21
N ARG A 367 15.97 -9.74 21.09
CA ARG A 367 14.57 -10.16 21.26
C ARG A 367 14.25 -10.31 22.75
N SER A 368 13.13 -9.76 23.17
CA SER A 368 12.47 -10.00 24.45
C SER A 368 11.39 -11.07 24.33
N PRO A 369 10.74 -11.49 25.43
CA PRO A 369 9.54 -12.32 25.38
C PRO A 369 8.38 -11.67 24.60
N HIS A 370 8.31 -10.32 24.51
CA HIS A 370 7.28 -9.62 23.73
C HIS A 370 7.61 -9.51 22.25
N GLY A 371 8.84 -9.78 21.82
CA GLY A 371 9.23 -9.77 20.41
C GLY A 371 10.58 -9.12 20.11
N PRO A 372 10.89 -8.87 18.83
CA PRO A 372 12.11 -8.19 18.40
C PRO A 372 12.22 -6.78 18.99
N ILE A 373 13.44 -6.37 19.36
CA ILE A 373 13.73 -5.01 19.85
C ILE A 373 13.93 -4.09 18.64
N VAL A 374 12.94 -3.27 18.32
CA VAL A 374 12.88 -2.54 17.05
C VAL A 374 13.75 -1.28 17.02
N ASN A 375 14.08 -0.67 18.16
CA ASN A 375 15.01 0.45 18.18
C ASN A 375 16.48 0.03 17.94
N ASP A 376 16.80 -1.27 17.88
CA ASP A 376 18.09 -1.78 17.38
C ASP A 376 18.32 -1.42 15.89
N ALA A 377 17.24 -1.16 15.14
CA ALA A 377 17.29 -0.70 13.74
C ALA A 377 17.97 0.67 13.57
N LEU A 378 18.00 1.50 14.63
CA LEU A 378 18.58 2.85 14.58
C LEU A 378 20.10 2.86 14.52
N GLY A 379 20.76 1.75 14.85
CA GLY A 379 22.23 1.62 14.85
C GLY A 379 22.92 2.34 16.01
N ALA A 380 22.51 3.56 16.33
CA ALA A 380 22.94 4.30 17.51
C ALA A 380 21.72 4.83 18.24
N SER A 381 21.44 4.29 19.41
CA SER A 381 20.34 4.68 20.29
C SER A 381 20.85 5.65 21.37
N SER A 382 20.06 6.70 21.65
CA SER A 382 20.29 7.63 22.75
C SER A 382 19.42 7.32 23.96
N GLY A 383 18.34 6.55 23.77
CA GLY A 383 17.47 6.05 24.79
C GLY A 383 18.02 4.82 25.50
N LYS A 384 17.43 4.51 26.66
CA LYS A 384 17.82 3.35 27.47
C LYS A 384 16.78 2.25 27.46
N THR A 385 15.58 2.56 26.98
CA THR A 385 14.45 1.64 26.99
C THR A 385 14.42 0.83 25.69
N PRO A 386 14.62 -0.50 25.74
CA PRO A 386 14.37 -1.34 24.59
C PRO A 386 12.88 -1.29 24.22
N ILE A 387 12.58 -1.10 22.95
CA ILE A 387 11.21 -1.12 22.42
C ILE A 387 11.01 -2.43 21.68
N ALA A 388 10.25 -3.32 22.26
CA ALA A 388 9.86 -4.58 21.62
C ALA A 388 8.67 -4.37 20.68
N MET A 389 8.55 -5.27 19.71
CA MET A 389 7.43 -5.32 18.77
C MET A 389 6.71 -6.65 18.90
N TRP A 390 5.52 -6.63 19.48
CA TRP A 390 4.60 -7.74 19.34
C TRP A 390 3.86 -7.61 18.01
N TRP A 391 3.85 -8.64 17.19
CA TRP A 391 3.22 -8.60 15.87
C TRP A 391 2.54 -9.91 15.52
N ALA A 392 1.23 -9.88 15.21
CA ALA A 392 0.44 -11.05 14.87
C ALA A 392 1.02 -11.87 13.72
N PHE A 393 1.72 -11.23 12.77
CA PHE A 393 2.44 -11.89 11.68
C PHE A 393 3.48 -12.89 12.19
N LEU A 394 4.21 -12.54 13.25
CA LEU A 394 5.23 -13.41 13.85
C LEU A 394 4.64 -14.43 14.83
N GLU A 395 3.45 -14.18 15.38
CA GLU A 395 2.82 -14.97 16.44
C GLU A 395 1.79 -15.97 15.91
N THR A 396 1.50 -15.98 14.60
CA THR A 396 0.57 -16.90 13.95
C THR A 396 1.26 -17.72 12.88
N GLU A 397 0.65 -18.86 12.51
CA GLU A 397 1.14 -19.63 11.35
C GLU A 397 1.01 -18.86 10.03
N ASN A 398 0.02 -17.97 9.94
CA ASN A 398 -0.30 -17.17 8.77
C ASN A 398 -0.22 -17.95 7.44
N PRO A 399 -1.06 -18.97 7.21
CA PRO A 399 -0.98 -19.83 6.04
C PRO A 399 -1.50 -19.14 4.76
N VAL A 400 -0.99 -17.94 4.48
CA VAL A 400 -1.43 -17.05 3.40
C VAL A 400 -1.25 -17.68 2.02
N LEU A 401 -0.21 -18.50 1.84
CA LEU A 401 0.02 -19.22 0.60
C LEU A 401 -1.13 -20.22 0.31
N ASP A 402 -1.52 -21.01 1.30
CA ASP A 402 -2.63 -21.94 1.18
C ASP A 402 -3.98 -21.21 1.06
N ALA A 403 -4.15 -20.10 1.79
CA ALA A 403 -5.33 -19.25 1.70
C ALA A 403 -5.58 -18.77 0.25
N PHE A 404 -4.59 -18.16 -0.38
CA PHE A 404 -4.74 -17.65 -1.76
C PHE A 404 -4.76 -18.78 -2.80
N TYR A 405 -4.04 -19.90 -2.58
CA TYR A 405 -4.19 -21.07 -3.42
C TYR A 405 -5.64 -21.57 -3.45
N GLN A 406 -6.30 -21.68 -2.28
CA GLN A 406 -7.68 -22.12 -2.16
C GLN A 406 -8.68 -21.07 -2.68
N LEU A 407 -8.43 -19.77 -2.40
CA LEU A 407 -9.29 -18.70 -2.86
C LEU A 407 -9.33 -18.61 -4.40
N ASN A 408 -8.17 -18.77 -5.06
CA ASN A 408 -8.07 -18.78 -6.52
C ASN A 408 -8.87 -19.95 -7.17
N ARG A 409 -9.24 -20.95 -6.40
CA ARG A 409 -10.03 -22.13 -6.83
C ARG A 409 -11.43 -22.18 -6.28
N ALA A 410 -11.83 -21.10 -5.57
CA ALA A 410 -13.16 -21.06 -4.97
C ALA A 410 -14.23 -20.94 -6.07
N ASP A 411 -15.14 -21.91 -6.07
CA ASP A 411 -16.34 -21.96 -6.92
C ASP A 411 -17.61 -22.00 -6.11
N THR A 412 -17.47 -22.11 -4.78
CA THR A 412 -18.57 -22.09 -3.80
C THR A 412 -18.25 -21.18 -2.63
N LEU A 413 -19.29 -20.65 -1.98
CA LEU A 413 -19.20 -19.83 -0.78
C LEU A 413 -18.42 -20.53 0.34
N ALA A 414 -18.65 -21.82 0.55
CA ALA A 414 -17.98 -22.60 1.59
C ALA A 414 -16.45 -22.68 1.37
N LYS A 415 -16.00 -22.91 0.12
CA LYS A 415 -14.57 -22.94 -0.22
C LYS A 415 -13.92 -21.55 -0.04
N ALA A 416 -14.61 -20.48 -0.49
CA ALA A 416 -14.11 -19.11 -0.34
C ALA A 416 -13.98 -18.71 1.13
N ARG A 417 -14.99 -19.03 1.96
CA ARG A 417 -14.97 -18.76 3.40
C ARG A 417 -13.85 -19.52 4.13
N ALA A 418 -13.65 -20.79 3.77
CA ALA A 418 -12.55 -21.60 4.32
C ALA A 418 -11.17 -21.03 3.95
N ALA A 419 -11.01 -20.51 2.75
CA ALA A 419 -9.81 -19.81 2.33
C ALA A 419 -9.60 -18.51 3.11
N ALA A 420 -10.64 -17.68 3.22
CA ALA A 420 -10.61 -16.40 3.94
C ALA A 420 -10.21 -16.56 5.42
N SER A 421 -10.68 -17.63 6.07
CA SER A 421 -10.36 -17.91 7.49
C SER A 421 -8.89 -18.21 7.77
N LYS A 422 -8.08 -18.46 6.73
CA LYS A 422 -6.64 -18.71 6.81
C LYS A 422 -5.78 -17.47 6.64
N ILE A 423 -6.37 -16.30 6.37
CA ILE A 423 -5.66 -15.03 6.28
C ILE A 423 -5.57 -14.46 7.69
N HIS A 424 -4.37 -14.42 8.27
CA HIS A 424 -4.14 -13.97 9.64
C HIS A 424 -3.56 -12.56 9.70
N SER A 425 -2.51 -12.26 8.92
CA SER A 425 -1.84 -10.96 8.81
C SER A 425 -1.22 -10.81 7.40
N PRO A 426 -1.36 -9.62 6.75
CA PRO A 426 -2.10 -8.46 7.21
C PRO A 426 -3.61 -8.70 7.21
N GLY A 427 -4.34 -7.88 7.99
CA GLY A 427 -5.79 -7.90 7.95
C GLY A 427 -6.33 -7.45 6.59
N LEU A 428 -7.22 -8.25 5.99
CA LEU A 428 -7.84 -7.98 4.69
C LEU A 428 -9.36 -8.03 4.77
N ASN A 429 -10.02 -7.03 4.22
CA ASN A 429 -11.44 -7.11 3.91
C ASN A 429 -11.59 -7.82 2.56
N LEU A 430 -12.14 -9.00 2.55
CA LEU A 430 -12.50 -9.73 1.35
C LEU A 430 -13.93 -9.39 0.97
N VAL A 431 -14.10 -8.60 -0.07
CA VAL A 431 -15.40 -8.22 -0.65
C VAL A 431 -15.64 -9.08 -1.88
N TRP A 432 -16.78 -9.77 -1.95
CA TRP A 432 -17.00 -10.81 -2.94
C TRP A 432 -18.44 -10.86 -3.47
N ALA A 433 -18.57 -11.42 -4.67
CA ALA A 433 -19.84 -11.75 -5.29
C ALA A 433 -19.73 -13.09 -6.05
N ASN A 434 -20.86 -13.74 -6.32
CA ASN A 434 -20.90 -14.99 -7.05
C ASN A 434 -22.00 -15.05 -8.10
N ALA A 435 -21.90 -15.97 -9.05
CA ALA A 435 -22.88 -16.20 -10.10
C ALA A 435 -24.21 -16.79 -9.57
N ALA A 436 -24.21 -17.36 -8.36
CA ALA A 436 -25.43 -17.86 -7.69
C ALA A 436 -26.34 -16.72 -7.26
N GLY A 437 -25.81 -15.51 -7.08
CA GLY A 437 -26.59 -14.33 -6.72
C GLY A 437 -26.23 -13.72 -5.36
N ASP A 438 -25.27 -14.33 -4.64
CA ASP A 438 -24.86 -13.87 -3.32
C ASP A 438 -23.81 -12.77 -3.41
N ILE A 439 -23.82 -11.90 -2.41
CA ILE A 439 -22.81 -10.86 -2.17
C ILE A 439 -22.35 -10.92 -0.71
N GLY A 440 -21.12 -10.55 -0.44
CA GLY A 440 -20.64 -10.54 0.95
C GLY A 440 -19.33 -9.84 1.17
N TRP A 441 -19.00 -9.75 2.45
CA TRP A 441 -17.77 -9.21 2.97
C TRP A 441 -17.34 -9.97 4.23
N TRP A 442 -16.06 -10.28 4.33
CA TRP A 442 -15.44 -10.84 5.52
C TRP A 442 -14.18 -10.05 5.88
N ALA A 443 -14.07 -9.63 7.14
CA ALA A 443 -12.81 -9.11 7.68
C ALA A 443 -11.91 -10.30 8.09
N SER A 444 -10.94 -10.60 7.25
CA SER A 444 -10.02 -11.73 7.42
C SER A 444 -8.77 -11.26 8.14
N ALA A 445 -8.60 -11.63 9.41
CA ALA A 445 -7.45 -11.32 10.25
C ALA A 445 -7.43 -12.24 11.49
N ALA A 446 -6.26 -12.43 12.07
CA ALA A 446 -6.11 -12.92 13.44
C ALA A 446 -6.19 -11.73 14.40
N LEU A 447 -7.33 -11.55 15.06
CA LEU A 447 -7.57 -10.46 16.01
C LEU A 447 -7.07 -10.84 17.41
N PRO A 448 -6.08 -10.12 17.99
CA PRO A 448 -5.51 -10.46 19.27
C PRO A 448 -6.45 -10.17 20.44
N LYS A 449 -6.43 -11.04 21.44
CA LYS A 449 -7.12 -10.84 22.71
C LYS A 449 -6.18 -10.14 23.69
N ARG A 450 -6.33 -8.82 23.78
CA ARG A 450 -5.57 -7.96 24.69
C ARG A 450 -6.17 -7.99 26.11
N PRO A 451 -5.38 -7.68 27.15
CA PRO A 451 -5.90 -7.51 28.52
C PRO A 451 -6.96 -6.40 28.57
N GLU A 452 -7.91 -6.54 29.49
CA GLU A 452 -8.97 -5.55 29.69
C GLU A 452 -8.39 -4.18 30.11
N GLY A 453 -8.93 -3.10 29.57
CA GLY A 453 -8.51 -1.73 29.86
C GLY A 453 -7.27 -1.23 29.13
N VAL A 454 -6.58 -2.07 28.35
CA VAL A 454 -5.42 -1.66 27.56
C VAL A 454 -5.88 -0.89 26.31
N ASN A 455 -5.29 0.29 26.10
CA ASN A 455 -5.44 1.05 24.86
C ASN A 455 -4.22 0.88 23.95
N PRO A 456 -4.31 0.11 22.87
CA PRO A 456 -3.18 -0.20 22.01
C PRO A 456 -2.82 0.94 21.03
N SER A 457 -3.48 2.09 21.11
CA SER A 457 -3.05 3.30 20.38
C SER A 457 -1.76 3.91 20.95
N PHE A 458 -1.31 3.41 22.10
CA PHE A 458 -0.12 3.88 22.80
C PHE A 458 0.89 2.75 22.97
N ILE A 459 2.17 3.11 23.09
CA ILE A 459 3.22 2.17 23.47
C ILE A 459 2.89 1.55 24.84
N LEU A 460 2.87 0.23 24.91
CA LEU A 460 2.48 -0.55 26.08
C LEU A 460 3.62 -0.67 27.09
N ASP A 461 3.30 -0.78 28.38
CA ASP A 461 4.27 -1.05 29.44
C ASP A 461 4.45 -2.57 29.62
N GLY A 462 5.56 -3.11 29.13
CA GLY A 462 5.86 -4.54 29.22
C GLY A 462 5.96 -5.07 30.64
N SER A 463 6.28 -4.20 31.61
CA SER A 463 6.40 -4.62 33.02
C SER A 463 5.07 -4.82 33.76
N LYS A 464 3.97 -4.32 33.18
CA LYS A 464 2.62 -4.37 33.73
C LYS A 464 1.73 -5.46 33.12
N GLY A 465 2.26 -6.22 32.18
CA GLY A 465 1.48 -7.24 31.46
C GLY A 465 0.48 -6.67 30.44
N GLU A 466 0.60 -5.38 30.07
CA GLU A 466 -0.27 -4.73 29.07
C GLU A 466 -0.12 -5.38 27.69
N ALA A 467 1.06 -5.91 27.41
CA ALA A 467 1.39 -6.57 26.14
C ALA A 467 1.01 -8.07 26.10
N ASP A 468 0.63 -8.68 27.22
CA ASP A 468 0.35 -10.11 27.31
C ASP A 468 -1.00 -10.47 26.67
N LYS A 469 -0.95 -11.04 25.47
CA LYS A 469 -2.15 -11.50 24.74
C LYS A 469 -2.54 -12.91 25.18
N SER A 470 -3.85 -13.17 25.31
CA SER A 470 -4.40 -14.48 25.65
C SER A 470 -4.82 -15.32 24.43
N GLY A 471 -4.23 -15.04 23.25
CA GLY A 471 -4.52 -15.68 21.99
C GLY A 471 -5.32 -14.81 21.02
N PHE A 472 -6.04 -15.43 20.09
CA PHE A 472 -6.77 -14.75 19.04
C PHE A 472 -8.26 -15.10 19.09
N TYR A 473 -9.10 -14.21 18.56
CA TYR A 473 -10.51 -14.48 18.34
C TYR A 473 -10.71 -15.41 17.16
N PRO A 474 -11.71 -16.31 17.19
CA PRO A 474 -12.06 -17.12 16.03
C PRO A 474 -12.51 -16.25 14.86
N PHE A 475 -12.23 -16.65 13.61
CA PHE A 475 -12.66 -15.96 12.41
C PHE A 475 -14.17 -15.65 12.36
N ALA A 476 -14.99 -16.53 12.93
CA ALA A 476 -16.45 -16.33 13.01
C ALA A 476 -16.86 -15.11 13.83
N ASP A 477 -15.99 -14.62 14.71
CA ASP A 477 -16.20 -13.45 15.56
C ASP A 477 -15.71 -12.14 14.90
N ASN A 478 -15.05 -12.24 13.73
CA ASN A 478 -14.64 -11.07 12.97
C ASN A 478 -15.85 -10.39 12.32
N PRO A 479 -15.78 -9.07 12.05
CA PRO A 479 -16.81 -8.37 11.29
C PRO A 479 -17.03 -9.03 9.93
N GLN A 480 -18.29 -9.25 9.58
CA GLN A 480 -18.67 -9.88 8.32
C GLN A 480 -20.15 -9.63 8.00
N GLU A 481 -20.49 -9.63 6.72
CA GLU A 481 -21.85 -9.43 6.26
C GLU A 481 -22.10 -10.21 4.96
N GLU A 482 -23.26 -10.84 4.85
CA GLU A 482 -23.69 -11.58 3.67
C GLU A 482 -25.14 -11.23 3.34
N ASN A 483 -25.43 -10.99 2.07
CA ASN A 483 -26.77 -10.78 1.53
C ASN A 483 -27.63 -9.78 2.33
N PRO A 484 -27.12 -8.57 2.67
CA PRO A 484 -27.90 -7.62 3.46
C PRO A 484 -29.16 -7.17 2.73
N ALA A 485 -30.22 -6.89 3.49
CA ALA A 485 -31.52 -6.46 2.95
C ALA A 485 -31.45 -5.15 2.12
N ARG A 486 -30.42 -4.30 2.35
CA ARG A 486 -30.17 -3.10 1.55
C ARG A 486 -29.70 -3.42 0.12
N GLY A 487 -29.19 -4.65 -0.11
CA GLY A 487 -28.77 -5.15 -1.43
C GLY A 487 -27.43 -4.62 -1.94
N TYR A 488 -26.56 -4.13 -1.05
CA TYR A 488 -25.18 -3.75 -1.38
C TYR A 488 -24.30 -3.78 -0.13
N ILE A 489 -23.01 -3.85 -0.33
CA ILE A 489 -21.97 -3.75 0.71
C ILE A 489 -20.85 -2.82 0.21
N VAL A 490 -20.30 -1.98 1.10
CA VAL A 490 -19.19 -1.07 0.84
C VAL A 490 -18.05 -1.35 1.81
N SER A 491 -16.84 -1.37 1.31
CA SER A 491 -15.61 -1.37 2.10
C SER A 491 -14.66 -0.27 1.59
N ALA A 492 -14.35 0.68 2.45
CA ALA A 492 -13.50 1.82 2.14
C ALA A 492 -12.55 2.15 3.31
N ASN A 493 -12.05 1.12 3.98
CA ASN A 493 -11.07 1.16 5.08
C ASN A 493 -11.53 1.86 6.36
N PHE A 494 -12.80 2.20 6.50
CA PHE A 494 -13.35 2.76 7.74
C PHE A 494 -13.52 1.66 8.79
N GLN A 495 -13.60 2.09 10.05
CA GLN A 495 -13.81 1.17 11.17
C GLN A 495 -15.13 0.41 11.02
N PRO A 496 -15.10 -0.93 11.01
CA PRO A 496 -16.32 -1.71 10.88
C PRO A 496 -17.13 -1.71 12.18
N VAL A 497 -18.44 -1.90 12.05
CA VAL A 497 -19.29 -2.19 13.20
C VAL A 497 -18.94 -3.59 13.71
N PRO A 498 -18.62 -3.74 15.00
CA PRO A 498 -18.25 -5.04 15.56
C PRO A 498 -19.43 -6.01 15.57
N ALA A 499 -19.22 -7.24 15.12
CA ALA A 499 -20.28 -8.27 15.12
C ALA A 499 -20.83 -8.59 16.52
N ASN A 500 -19.98 -8.49 17.55
CA ASN A 500 -20.30 -8.84 18.95
C ASN A 500 -20.29 -7.62 19.88
N GLY A 501 -20.45 -6.41 19.37
CA GLY A 501 -20.42 -5.17 20.16
C GLY A 501 -19.04 -4.82 20.74
N ARG A 502 -17.98 -5.55 20.40
CA ARG A 502 -16.61 -5.26 20.81
C ARG A 502 -15.94 -4.31 19.81
N PRO A 503 -15.37 -3.21 20.27
CA PRO A 503 -14.53 -2.38 19.42
C PRO A 503 -13.36 -3.20 18.88
N ILE A 504 -12.97 -2.96 17.64
CA ILE A 504 -11.78 -3.55 17.03
C ILE A 504 -10.76 -2.44 16.89
N PRO A 505 -9.71 -2.43 17.70
CA PRO A 505 -8.63 -1.45 17.59
C PRO A 505 -8.03 -1.45 16.20
N GLY A 506 -7.65 -0.25 15.71
CA GLY A 506 -7.03 -0.13 14.40
C GLY A 506 -6.78 1.32 13.97
N TYR A 507 -6.15 1.46 12.82
CA TYR A 507 -5.74 2.75 12.25
C TYR A 507 -6.58 3.05 11.00
N TYR A 508 -7.89 3.11 11.20
CA TYR A 508 -8.87 3.20 10.13
C TYR A 508 -8.87 4.56 9.43
N ASN A 509 -9.21 4.56 8.14
CA ASN A 509 -9.55 5.78 7.43
C ASN A 509 -10.84 6.39 8.00
N LEU A 510 -11.03 7.68 7.77
CA LEU A 510 -12.31 8.33 8.05
C LEU A 510 -13.45 7.68 7.27
N ALA A 511 -14.64 7.79 7.83
CA ALA A 511 -15.84 7.23 7.21
C ALA A 511 -16.36 8.05 6.01
N ASP A 512 -15.86 9.26 5.77
CA ASP A 512 -16.38 10.22 4.76
C ASP A 512 -16.45 9.59 3.36
N ARG A 513 -15.41 8.88 2.92
CA ARG A 513 -15.37 8.20 1.63
C ARG A 513 -16.34 7.02 1.58
N GLY A 514 -16.38 6.22 2.64
CA GLY A 514 -17.34 5.12 2.79
C GLY A 514 -18.78 5.60 2.83
N GLN A 515 -19.09 6.67 3.57
CA GLN A 515 -20.42 7.29 3.64
C GLN A 515 -20.87 7.87 2.30
N TRP A 516 -19.95 8.47 1.54
CA TRP A 516 -20.23 8.95 0.20
C TRP A 516 -20.61 7.79 -0.72
N LEU A 517 -19.82 6.72 -0.75
CA LEU A 517 -20.13 5.51 -1.52
C LEU A 517 -21.45 4.88 -1.10
N ASP A 518 -21.68 4.75 0.20
CA ASP A 518 -22.93 4.22 0.77
C ASP A 518 -24.14 5.06 0.33
N THR A 519 -24.04 6.38 0.39
CA THR A 519 -25.12 7.30 -0.03
C THR A 519 -25.47 7.11 -1.52
N GLN A 520 -24.45 6.97 -2.38
CA GLN A 520 -24.69 6.75 -3.81
C GLN A 520 -25.33 5.37 -4.07
N LEU A 521 -24.80 4.33 -3.41
CA LEU A 521 -25.32 2.97 -3.55
C LEU A 521 -26.69 2.78 -2.90
N ALA A 522 -27.05 3.58 -1.92
CA ALA A 522 -28.38 3.56 -1.28
C ALA A 522 -29.51 4.06 -2.20
N ASP A 523 -29.19 4.84 -3.23
CA ASP A 523 -30.21 5.34 -4.16
C ASP A 523 -30.94 4.19 -4.87
N ARG A 524 -32.22 4.02 -4.52
CA ARG A 524 -33.06 2.95 -5.07
C ARG A 524 -33.53 3.22 -6.49
N GLY A 525 -33.41 4.44 -6.98
CA GLY A 525 -33.74 4.83 -8.36
C GLY A 525 -32.67 4.34 -9.36
N THR A 526 -31.45 4.15 -8.92
CA THR A 526 -30.33 3.71 -9.76
C THR A 526 -30.34 2.19 -9.92
N LYS A 527 -30.31 1.74 -11.18
CA LYS A 527 -29.98 0.36 -11.57
C LYS A 527 -28.50 0.29 -11.92
N TRP A 528 -27.74 -0.36 -11.06
CA TRP A 528 -26.27 -0.42 -11.19
C TRP A 528 -25.85 -1.26 -12.38
N ASN A 529 -24.83 -0.78 -13.09
CA ASN A 529 -24.17 -1.44 -14.21
C ASN A 529 -22.68 -1.06 -14.25
N LEU A 530 -21.93 -1.53 -15.23
CA LEU A 530 -20.49 -1.27 -15.33
C LEU A 530 -20.20 0.24 -15.49
N ASP A 531 -21.02 0.99 -16.28
CA ASP A 531 -20.76 2.41 -16.55
C ASP A 531 -20.96 3.30 -15.33
N ASN A 532 -22.07 3.16 -14.60
CA ASN A 532 -22.31 3.98 -13.42
C ASN A 532 -21.43 3.56 -12.24
N SER A 533 -21.00 2.29 -12.17
CA SER A 533 -19.97 1.84 -11.23
C SER A 533 -18.60 2.44 -11.55
N ARG A 534 -18.21 2.51 -12.82
CA ARG A 534 -17.01 3.22 -13.25
C ARG A 534 -17.07 4.71 -12.87
N ALA A 535 -18.17 5.37 -13.13
CA ALA A 535 -18.36 6.77 -12.77
C ALA A 535 -18.24 7.00 -11.25
N LEU A 536 -18.71 6.05 -10.43
CA LEU A 536 -18.56 6.11 -8.98
C LEU A 536 -17.10 5.92 -8.52
N GLN A 537 -16.33 4.99 -9.13
CA GLN A 537 -14.89 4.84 -8.86
C GLN A 537 -14.09 6.10 -9.22
N LEU A 538 -14.51 6.83 -10.23
CA LEU A 538 -13.88 8.07 -10.70
C LEU A 538 -14.40 9.33 -9.98
N GLY A 539 -15.20 9.19 -8.94
CA GLY A 539 -15.75 10.30 -8.17
C GLY A 539 -14.68 11.08 -7.42
N ASN A 540 -14.67 12.40 -7.57
CA ASN A 540 -13.66 13.30 -7.01
C ASN A 540 -14.16 14.10 -5.80
N ARG A 541 -15.25 13.69 -5.17
CA ARG A 541 -15.93 14.45 -4.10
C ARG A 541 -16.35 13.59 -2.93
N THR A 542 -16.22 14.15 -1.72
CA THR A 542 -16.88 13.66 -0.49
C THR A 542 -17.28 14.82 0.41
N GLY A 543 -17.82 14.50 1.60
CA GLY A 543 -18.14 15.48 2.63
C GLY A 543 -16.95 15.98 3.46
N TYR A 544 -15.74 15.43 3.30
CA TYR A 544 -14.59 15.72 4.15
C TYR A 544 -14.19 17.21 4.13
N ALA A 545 -13.88 17.75 2.96
CA ALA A 545 -13.41 19.13 2.84
C ALA A 545 -14.47 20.16 3.27
N PRO A 546 -15.75 20.06 2.85
CA PRO A 546 -16.80 20.93 3.36
C PRO A 546 -16.99 20.84 4.88
N ARG A 547 -16.92 19.65 5.48
CA ARG A 547 -17.04 19.45 6.93
C ARG A 547 -15.90 20.13 7.69
N LEU A 548 -14.69 20.06 7.18
CA LEU A 548 -13.52 20.72 7.76
C LEU A 548 -13.58 22.24 7.62
N LEU A 549 -14.02 22.75 6.46
CA LEU A 549 -14.16 24.19 6.21
C LEU A 549 -15.28 24.84 7.02
N ALA A 550 -16.38 24.16 7.28
CA ALA A 550 -17.55 24.74 7.93
C ALA A 550 -17.23 25.52 9.22
N PRO A 551 -16.45 24.99 10.21
CA PRO A 551 -16.08 25.74 11.41
C PRO A 551 -15.01 26.84 11.16
N LEU A 552 -14.24 26.76 10.07
CA LEU A 552 -13.19 27.72 9.74
C LEU A 552 -13.71 28.93 8.97
N LEU A 553 -14.77 28.83 8.19
CA LEU A 553 -15.30 29.89 7.36
C LEU A 553 -15.69 31.14 8.17
N PRO A 554 -16.38 31.05 9.33
CA PRO A 554 -16.64 32.23 10.16
C PRO A 554 -15.35 32.94 10.62
N VAL A 555 -14.33 32.14 10.98
CA VAL A 555 -13.03 32.67 11.43
C VAL A 555 -12.31 33.36 10.27
N LEU A 556 -12.28 32.76 9.09
CA LEU A 556 -11.69 33.33 7.88
C LEU A 556 -12.36 34.68 7.52
N ARG A 557 -13.69 34.76 7.58
CA ARG A 557 -14.45 36.00 7.35
C ARG A 557 -14.11 37.12 8.35
N GLU A 558 -13.77 36.75 9.59
CA GLU A 558 -13.35 37.67 10.62
C GLU A 558 -11.92 38.19 10.41
N VAL A 559 -10.99 37.29 10.02
CA VAL A 559 -9.55 37.60 10.01
C VAL A 559 -9.03 38.12 8.66
N VAL A 560 -9.81 37.97 7.57
CA VAL A 560 -9.43 38.38 6.23
C VAL A 560 -10.07 39.73 5.88
N ASP A 561 -9.25 40.79 5.72
CA ASP A 561 -9.75 42.15 5.57
C ASP A 561 -9.73 42.67 4.13
N ASP A 562 -8.77 42.23 3.29
CA ASP A 562 -8.60 42.72 1.95
C ASP A 562 -9.64 42.16 0.95
N ALA A 563 -9.87 42.90 -0.14
CA ALA A 563 -10.93 42.56 -1.10
C ALA A 563 -10.67 41.26 -1.89
N GLU A 564 -9.41 40.94 -2.20
CA GLU A 564 -9.05 39.68 -2.90
C GLU A 564 -9.24 38.51 -1.97
N GLY A 565 -8.72 38.59 -0.74
CA GLY A 565 -8.88 37.59 0.29
C GLY A 565 -10.35 37.27 0.56
N LYS A 566 -11.21 38.26 0.72
CA LYS A 566 -12.66 38.08 0.91
C LYS A 566 -13.30 37.30 -0.25
N ARG A 567 -12.92 37.60 -1.50
CA ARG A 567 -13.44 36.83 -2.66
C ARG A 567 -12.99 35.37 -2.61
N LEU A 568 -11.74 35.11 -2.23
CA LEU A 568 -11.21 33.74 -2.12
C LEU A 568 -11.87 32.98 -0.96
N VAL A 569 -12.19 33.62 0.15
CA VAL A 569 -12.96 32.99 1.26
C VAL A 569 -14.37 32.61 0.78
N GLU A 570 -15.06 33.50 0.04
CA GLU A 570 -16.39 33.16 -0.50
C GLU A 570 -16.33 32.10 -1.61
N GLN A 571 -15.24 31.99 -2.34
CA GLN A 571 -14.99 30.89 -3.25
C GLN A 571 -14.86 29.56 -2.50
N LEU A 572 -14.11 29.50 -1.39
CA LEU A 572 -14.07 28.32 -0.53
C LEU A 572 -15.43 27.99 0.08
N ALA A 573 -16.20 29.01 0.49
CA ALA A 573 -17.53 28.82 1.05
C ALA A 573 -18.53 28.21 0.05
N ALA A 574 -18.39 28.54 -1.23
CA ALA A 574 -19.23 28.02 -2.31
C ALA A 574 -18.76 26.66 -2.85
N TRP A 575 -17.57 26.25 -2.49
CA TRP A 575 -16.98 24.99 -3.00
C TRP A 575 -17.58 23.78 -2.29
N ASN A 576 -17.95 22.78 -3.08
CA ASN A 576 -18.61 21.56 -2.62
C ASN A 576 -17.68 20.39 -2.30
N GLY A 577 -16.35 20.61 -2.30
CA GLY A 577 -15.36 19.56 -2.06
C GLY A 577 -15.04 18.69 -3.27
N ASP A 578 -15.32 19.16 -4.50
CA ASP A 578 -14.97 18.46 -5.74
C ASP A 578 -13.56 18.84 -6.22
N TYR A 579 -12.78 17.86 -6.68
CA TYR A 579 -11.38 18.02 -7.08
C TYR A 579 -11.14 17.74 -8.58
N PRO A 580 -11.83 18.43 -9.51
CA PRO A 580 -11.44 18.37 -10.91
C PRO A 580 -10.12 19.13 -11.14
N VAL A 581 -9.43 18.83 -12.23
CA VAL A 581 -8.10 19.41 -12.53
C VAL A 581 -8.08 20.93 -12.65
N ASP A 582 -9.22 21.58 -12.94
CA ASP A 582 -9.39 23.02 -13.09
C ASP A 582 -9.85 23.74 -11.81
N SER A 583 -10.03 23.03 -10.68
CA SER A 583 -10.45 23.63 -9.41
C SER A 583 -9.35 24.48 -8.79
N THR A 584 -9.61 25.77 -8.60
CA THR A 584 -8.72 26.67 -7.84
C THR A 584 -9.01 26.63 -6.34
N ALA A 585 -10.26 26.34 -5.96
CA ALA A 585 -10.66 26.18 -4.56
C ALA A 585 -9.98 24.97 -3.89
N ALA A 586 -9.84 23.84 -4.61
CA ALA A 586 -9.13 22.67 -4.12
C ALA A 586 -7.67 22.98 -3.77
N THR A 587 -6.97 23.73 -4.63
CA THR A 587 -5.57 24.15 -4.41
C THR A 587 -5.45 25.05 -3.17
N LEU A 588 -6.31 26.05 -3.07
CA LEU A 588 -6.32 26.97 -1.94
C LEU A 588 -6.64 26.23 -0.62
N PHE A 589 -7.64 25.34 -0.64
CA PHE A 589 -8.01 24.55 0.52
C PHE A 589 -6.86 23.68 1.04
N ASN A 590 -6.20 22.91 0.16
CA ASN A 590 -5.14 21.99 0.60
C ASN A 590 -3.91 22.75 1.12
N GLN A 591 -3.57 23.89 0.52
CA GLN A 591 -2.49 24.73 1.06
C GLN A 591 -2.86 25.33 2.43
N LEU A 592 -4.09 25.80 2.60
CA LEU A 592 -4.58 26.32 3.87
C LEU A 592 -4.60 25.22 4.95
N LEU A 593 -5.06 24.02 4.60
CA LEU A 593 -5.08 22.86 5.50
C LEU A 593 -3.68 22.55 6.04
N PHE A 594 -2.68 22.49 5.16
CA PHE A 594 -1.31 22.27 5.57
C PHE A 594 -0.81 23.38 6.50
N GLN A 595 -1.03 24.66 6.15
CA GLN A 595 -0.56 25.79 6.96
C GLN A 595 -1.24 25.85 8.33
N ILE A 596 -2.50 25.41 8.43
CA ILE A 596 -3.18 25.28 9.74
C ILE A 596 -2.56 24.14 10.54
N ALA A 597 -2.32 22.98 9.93
CA ALA A 597 -1.69 21.84 10.59
C ALA A 597 -0.28 22.18 11.10
N GLU A 598 0.54 22.85 10.27
CA GLU A 598 1.88 23.27 10.61
C GLU A 598 1.86 24.32 11.73
N GLY A 599 0.99 25.32 11.62
CA GLY A 599 0.91 26.41 12.61
C GLY A 599 0.35 26.01 13.96
N ALA A 600 -0.44 24.91 14.01
CA ALA A 600 -1.11 24.46 15.23
C ALA A 600 -0.44 23.25 15.90
N LEU A 601 0.40 22.49 15.20
CA LEU A 601 0.87 21.19 15.74
C LEU A 601 2.41 21.11 15.80
N HIS A 602 3.11 21.88 14.97
CA HIS A 602 4.54 21.67 14.76
C HIS A 602 5.39 22.11 15.95
N ASP A 603 5.01 23.16 16.65
CA ASP A 603 5.80 23.70 17.77
C ASP A 603 5.80 22.80 19.01
N GLU A 604 4.71 22.03 19.27
CA GLU A 604 4.68 21.01 20.31
C GLU A 604 5.37 19.71 19.90
N LEU A 605 5.22 19.31 18.63
CA LEU A 605 5.67 18.01 18.17
C LEU A 605 7.13 18.01 17.69
N GLY A 606 7.62 19.17 17.23
CA GLY A 606 8.90 19.25 16.52
C GLY A 606 8.89 18.46 15.20
N ASP A 607 9.97 18.58 14.40
CA ASP A 607 10.05 18.00 13.06
C ASP A 607 9.73 16.49 13.02
N ALA A 608 10.30 15.73 13.97
CA ALA A 608 10.21 14.27 13.92
C ALA A 608 8.79 13.74 14.12
N PHE A 609 8.08 14.25 15.13
CA PHE A 609 6.72 13.78 15.41
C PHE A 609 5.68 14.48 14.54
N PHE A 610 5.91 15.71 14.11
CA PHE A 610 5.04 16.39 13.15
C PHE A 610 5.06 15.66 11.81
N ASP A 611 6.24 15.42 11.23
CA ASP A 611 6.37 14.68 9.97
C ASP A 611 5.75 13.28 10.04
N SER A 612 5.93 12.60 11.19
CA SER A 612 5.32 11.31 11.43
C SER A 612 3.79 11.39 11.47
N LEU A 613 3.24 12.36 12.22
CA LEU A 613 1.79 12.52 12.40
C LEU A 613 1.07 12.82 11.09
N ILE A 614 1.58 13.78 10.29
CA ILE A 614 0.96 14.16 9.02
C ILE A 614 1.01 13.04 7.97
N ALA A 615 1.82 11.99 8.18
CA ALA A 615 1.88 10.80 7.35
C ALA A 615 0.99 9.66 7.86
N THR A 616 0.20 9.87 8.93
CA THR A 616 -0.69 8.85 9.52
C THR A 616 -2.17 9.16 9.26
N ARG A 617 -3.04 8.18 9.50
CA ARG A 617 -4.50 8.37 9.47
C ARG A 617 -5.02 9.19 10.67
N ALA A 618 -4.22 9.32 11.73
CA ALA A 618 -4.59 10.11 12.90
C ALA A 618 -4.80 11.58 12.58
N ILE A 619 -4.03 12.15 11.64
CA ILE A 619 -4.18 13.55 11.23
C ILE A 619 -5.51 13.81 10.53
N ASP A 620 -6.01 12.83 9.75
CA ASP A 620 -7.25 12.99 8.99
C ASP A 620 -8.46 13.17 9.92
N SER A 621 -8.47 12.49 11.07
CA SER A 621 -9.50 12.66 12.11
C SER A 621 -9.24 13.87 12.99
N ALA A 622 -7.98 14.21 13.24
CA ALA A 622 -7.59 15.32 14.11
C ALA A 622 -7.96 16.68 13.52
N LEU A 623 -7.72 16.91 12.24
CA LEU A 623 -7.91 18.23 11.62
C LEU A 623 -9.37 18.73 11.66
N PRO A 624 -10.41 17.94 11.34
CA PRO A 624 -11.80 18.38 11.49
C PRO A 624 -12.19 18.67 12.95
N ARG A 625 -11.67 17.88 13.89
CA ARG A 625 -11.92 18.08 15.34
C ARG A 625 -11.23 19.35 15.85
N LEU A 626 -9.97 19.55 15.47
CA LEU A 626 -9.22 20.77 15.76
C LEU A 626 -9.94 22.02 15.20
N ALA A 627 -10.37 21.96 13.93
CA ALA A 627 -11.10 23.08 13.32
C ALA A 627 -12.37 23.46 14.09
N GLY A 628 -13.06 22.46 14.67
CA GLY A 628 -14.28 22.65 15.48
C GLY A 628 -14.04 23.07 16.93
N ASP A 629 -12.87 22.80 17.51
CA ASP A 629 -12.54 23.09 18.90
C ASP A 629 -11.80 24.45 19.03
N ALA A 630 -12.55 25.51 19.31
CA ALA A 630 -11.99 26.85 19.44
C ALA A 630 -11.04 27.01 20.63
N ASP A 631 -11.22 26.16 21.66
CA ASP A 631 -10.48 26.24 22.94
C ASP A 631 -9.37 25.21 23.03
N SER A 632 -9.07 24.53 21.91
CA SER A 632 -8.01 23.55 21.86
C SER A 632 -6.65 24.15 22.26
N PRO A 633 -5.87 23.45 23.11
CA PRO A 633 -4.54 23.93 23.46
C PRO A 633 -3.57 24.01 22.26
N TRP A 634 -3.85 23.25 21.20
CA TRP A 634 -3.08 23.26 19.95
C TRP A 634 -3.10 24.61 19.19
N TRP A 635 -3.94 25.60 19.58
CA TRP A 635 -3.94 26.92 18.95
C TRP A 635 -2.90 27.87 19.53
N ASP A 636 -2.16 27.47 20.57
CA ASP A 636 -1.15 28.28 21.22
C ASP A 636 0.24 28.01 20.62
N ASP A 637 0.89 29.00 20.01
CA ASP A 637 2.27 28.85 19.54
C ASP A 637 3.24 28.98 20.71
N ARG A 638 3.73 27.88 21.24
CA ARG A 638 4.61 27.80 22.43
C ARG A 638 5.97 28.48 22.25
N ARG A 639 6.29 28.90 21.04
CA ARG A 639 7.53 29.67 20.75
C ARG A 639 7.38 31.15 21.05
N THR A 640 6.17 31.63 21.29
CA THR A 640 5.87 33.06 21.62
C THR A 640 5.55 33.21 23.08
N GLU A 641 5.61 34.50 23.59
CA GLU A 641 5.20 34.81 24.96
C GLU A 641 3.69 35.04 25.10
N ARG A 642 3.00 35.27 23.99
CA ARG A 642 1.57 35.51 23.94
C ARG A 642 0.85 34.19 23.70
N ARG A 643 -0.26 33.98 24.37
CA ARG A 643 -1.15 32.89 24.05
C ARG A 643 -1.96 33.22 22.80
N GLU A 644 -1.76 32.44 21.77
CA GLU A 644 -2.48 32.53 20.51
C GLU A 644 -3.88 31.88 20.61
N THR A 645 -4.73 32.29 19.69
CA THR A 645 -6.09 31.78 19.52
C THR A 645 -6.23 31.10 18.15
N ARG A 646 -7.32 30.35 17.94
CA ARG A 646 -7.68 29.81 16.62
C ARG A 646 -7.66 30.90 15.54
N ALA A 647 -8.19 32.09 15.83
CA ALA A 647 -8.21 33.23 14.90
C ALA A 647 -6.79 33.71 14.52
N ASP A 648 -5.87 33.71 15.48
CA ASP A 648 -4.48 34.12 15.22
C ASP A 648 -3.77 33.12 14.31
N ILE A 649 -3.86 31.81 14.61
CA ILE A 649 -3.26 30.77 13.80
C ILE A 649 -3.88 30.71 12.40
N VAL A 650 -5.21 30.78 12.28
CA VAL A 650 -5.91 30.81 10.97
C VAL A 650 -5.52 32.03 10.14
N ARG A 651 -5.36 33.22 10.75
CA ARG A 651 -4.86 34.43 10.05
C ARG A 651 -3.44 34.24 9.52
N THR A 652 -2.55 33.68 10.34
CA THR A 652 -1.17 33.40 9.95
C THR A 652 -1.13 32.38 8.83
N ALA A 653 -1.86 31.26 8.96
CA ALA A 653 -1.98 30.21 7.98
C ALA A 653 -2.55 30.70 6.63
N TRP A 654 -3.57 31.59 6.67
CA TRP A 654 -4.14 32.19 5.47
C TRP A 654 -3.08 33.02 4.72
N ASN A 655 -2.39 33.91 5.41
CA ASN A 655 -1.37 34.79 4.80
C ASN A 655 -0.19 33.96 4.24
N ALA A 656 0.25 32.95 4.98
CA ALA A 656 1.29 32.00 4.53
C ALA A 656 0.86 31.23 3.29
N SER A 657 -0.40 30.77 3.25
CA SER A 657 -0.97 30.05 2.11
C SER A 657 -0.95 30.90 0.83
N LEU A 658 -1.43 32.16 0.91
CA LEU A 658 -1.43 33.04 -0.25
C LEU A 658 -0.01 33.39 -0.71
N ALA A 659 0.91 33.64 0.23
CA ALA A 659 2.30 33.92 -0.09
C ALA A 659 2.97 32.71 -0.80
N HIS A 660 2.75 31.50 -0.28
CA HIS A 660 3.30 30.30 -0.86
C HIS A 660 2.75 30.03 -2.26
N LEU A 661 1.43 30.08 -2.45
CA LEU A 661 0.78 29.85 -3.75
C LEU A 661 1.20 30.90 -4.79
N ARG A 662 1.32 32.18 -4.41
CA ARG A 662 1.85 33.23 -5.30
C ARG A 662 3.29 32.95 -5.72
N GLY A 663 4.14 32.52 -4.79
CA GLY A 663 5.52 32.14 -5.08
C GLY A 663 5.67 30.91 -5.98
N THR A 664 4.76 29.95 -5.86
CA THR A 664 4.85 28.65 -6.52
C THR A 664 4.07 28.60 -7.85
N LEU A 665 2.84 29.15 -7.87
CA LEU A 665 1.91 29.01 -9.00
C LEU A 665 1.67 30.33 -9.74
N GLY A 666 2.18 31.44 -9.22
CA GLY A 666 2.04 32.78 -9.79
C GLY A 666 1.04 33.65 -9.06
N ASN A 667 1.10 34.97 -9.33
CA ASN A 667 0.36 36.01 -8.57
C ASN A 667 -1.17 35.97 -8.78
N ASP A 668 -1.65 35.41 -9.91
CA ASP A 668 -3.07 35.41 -10.23
C ASP A 668 -3.73 34.13 -9.68
N PRO A 669 -4.65 34.25 -8.67
CA PRO A 669 -5.36 33.09 -8.11
C PRO A 669 -6.17 32.29 -9.13
N SER A 670 -6.58 32.88 -10.25
CA SER A 670 -7.29 32.14 -11.32
C SER A 670 -6.42 31.10 -12.01
N GLY A 671 -5.10 31.22 -11.88
CA GLY A 671 -4.11 30.26 -12.39
C GLY A 671 -3.73 29.14 -11.40
N TRP A 672 -4.27 29.11 -10.19
CA TRP A 672 -3.98 28.09 -9.16
C TRP A 672 -4.79 26.80 -9.40
N LEU A 673 -4.73 26.27 -10.59
CA LEU A 673 -5.49 25.09 -11.00
C LEU A 673 -4.98 23.85 -10.28
N TRP A 674 -5.91 23.00 -9.80
CA TRP A 674 -5.57 21.77 -9.08
C TRP A 674 -4.61 20.88 -9.88
N GLY A 675 -4.92 20.56 -11.13
CA GLY A 675 -4.08 19.70 -11.97
C GLY A 675 -2.73 20.32 -12.37
N LYS A 676 -2.52 21.64 -12.15
CA LYS A 676 -1.20 22.25 -12.30
C LYS A 676 -0.34 22.04 -11.04
N ALA A 677 -0.96 22.03 -9.87
CA ALA A 677 -0.32 21.85 -8.59
C ALA A 677 -0.26 20.38 -8.13
N HIS A 678 -1.16 19.53 -8.61
CA HIS A 678 -1.33 18.13 -8.21
C HIS A 678 -1.13 17.24 -9.41
N THR A 679 0.03 16.55 -9.45
CA THR A 679 0.45 15.79 -10.64
C THR A 679 0.88 14.36 -10.27
N LEU A 680 0.62 13.43 -11.18
CA LEU A 680 0.99 12.02 -11.08
C LEU A 680 2.18 11.70 -11.97
N THR A 681 3.24 11.17 -11.38
CA THR A 681 4.36 10.55 -12.09
C THR A 681 4.55 9.14 -11.55
N HIS A 682 4.55 8.15 -12.43
CA HIS A 682 4.92 6.78 -12.06
C HIS A 682 6.43 6.66 -12.10
N GLU A 683 7.05 6.59 -10.94
CA GLU A 683 8.51 6.56 -10.83
C GLU A 683 9.04 5.13 -10.96
N HIS A 684 10.06 4.97 -11.79
CA HIS A 684 10.89 3.78 -11.82
C HIS A 684 11.94 3.84 -10.70
N ALA A 685 12.35 2.72 -10.12
CA ALA A 685 13.34 2.68 -9.04
C ALA A 685 14.65 3.40 -9.38
N LEU A 686 15.09 3.37 -10.65
CA LEU A 686 16.24 4.14 -11.16
C LEU A 686 15.87 5.54 -11.65
N GLY A 687 14.61 5.90 -11.68
CA GLY A 687 14.09 7.16 -12.22
C GLY A 687 14.37 8.39 -11.36
N GLN A 688 14.97 8.24 -10.18
CA GLN A 688 15.43 9.36 -9.37
C GLN A 688 16.72 10.00 -9.94
N GLN A 689 17.45 9.27 -10.80
CA GLN A 689 18.65 9.77 -11.45
C GLN A 689 18.31 10.68 -12.62
N ALA A 690 18.89 11.89 -12.67
CA ALA A 690 18.54 12.95 -13.62
C ALA A 690 18.53 12.51 -15.09
N LEU A 691 19.48 11.64 -15.51
CA LEU A 691 19.55 11.12 -16.87
C LEU A 691 18.47 10.06 -17.16
N LEU A 692 18.14 9.23 -16.18
CA LEU A 692 17.19 8.12 -16.33
C LEU A 692 15.75 8.56 -16.10
N LYS A 693 15.53 9.64 -15.36
CA LYS A 693 14.19 10.16 -15.05
C LYS A 693 13.31 10.32 -16.28
N ARG A 694 13.86 10.89 -17.36
CA ARG A 694 13.11 11.15 -18.60
C ARG A 694 12.87 9.91 -19.46
N LEU A 695 13.58 8.82 -19.19
CA LEU A 695 13.55 7.60 -19.97
C LEU A 695 12.71 6.49 -19.31
N LEU A 696 12.63 6.51 -17.98
CA LEU A 696 12.06 5.43 -17.20
C LEU A 696 10.78 5.82 -16.44
N ASN A 697 10.61 7.10 -16.07
CA ASN A 697 9.39 7.55 -15.40
C ASN A 697 8.28 7.85 -16.42
N VAL A 698 7.03 7.56 -16.04
CA VAL A 698 5.84 7.80 -16.87
C VAL A 698 5.03 8.97 -16.30
N GLY A 699 4.73 9.96 -17.11
CA GLY A 699 4.10 11.23 -16.72
C GLY A 699 5.09 12.42 -16.81
N PRO A 700 4.84 13.58 -16.16
CA PRO A 700 3.73 13.85 -15.23
C PRO A 700 2.37 14.07 -15.91
N PHE A 701 1.30 13.63 -15.27
CA PHE A 701 -0.09 13.87 -15.65
C PHE A 701 -0.77 14.81 -14.67
N ALA A 702 -1.65 15.71 -15.15
CA ALA A 702 -2.55 16.45 -14.28
C ALA A 702 -3.52 15.46 -13.62
N ALA A 703 -3.56 15.42 -12.28
CA ALA A 703 -4.33 14.43 -11.56
C ALA A 703 -5.57 15.04 -10.90
N PRO A 704 -6.81 14.58 -11.24
CA PRO A 704 -8.01 14.90 -10.46
C PRO A 704 -8.04 14.12 -9.15
N GLY A 705 -9.07 14.35 -8.31
CA GLY A 705 -9.20 13.64 -7.04
C GLY A 705 -8.19 14.09 -6.00
N THR A 706 -8.18 13.42 -4.87
CA THR A 706 -7.28 13.65 -3.74
C THR A 706 -7.48 12.56 -2.68
N HIS A 707 -6.89 12.77 -1.51
CA HIS A 707 -7.14 12.02 -0.29
C HIS A 707 -8.64 12.05 0.11
N GLU A 708 -9.17 10.92 0.61
CA GLU A 708 -10.56 10.76 1.08
C GLU A 708 -11.68 10.98 0.04
N VAL A 709 -11.38 10.87 -1.25
CA VAL A 709 -12.42 10.75 -2.30
C VAL A 709 -12.34 9.36 -2.97
N PRO A 710 -13.40 8.89 -3.68
CA PRO A 710 -13.35 7.59 -4.37
C PRO A 710 -12.18 7.47 -5.36
N ASN A 711 -11.98 8.46 -6.24
CA ASN A 711 -10.81 8.56 -7.11
C ASN A 711 -9.61 9.07 -6.31
N ASN A 712 -9.07 8.22 -5.47
CA ASN A 712 -8.08 8.51 -4.43
C ASN A 712 -6.68 8.69 -5.01
N LEU A 713 -6.49 9.66 -5.93
CA LEU A 713 -5.16 10.05 -6.40
C LEU A 713 -4.54 10.97 -5.34
N SER A 714 -3.86 10.37 -4.36
CA SER A 714 -3.45 11.06 -3.13
C SER A 714 -2.01 11.53 -3.16
N ALA A 715 -1.80 12.73 -2.61
CA ALA A 715 -0.51 13.25 -2.24
C ALA A 715 -0.38 13.33 -0.71
N LYS A 716 0.84 13.41 -0.20
CA LYS A 716 1.08 13.70 1.21
C LYS A 716 0.55 15.08 1.58
N ILE A 717 0.08 15.24 2.82
CA ILE A 717 -0.20 16.55 3.40
C ILE A 717 1.12 17.32 3.46
N GLY A 718 1.15 18.49 2.86
CA GLY A 718 2.36 19.30 2.71
C GLY A 718 2.08 20.57 1.90
N PRO A 719 3.10 21.40 1.64
CA PRO A 719 2.95 22.60 0.81
C PRO A 719 2.87 22.23 -0.69
N ALA A 720 2.20 23.08 -1.47
CA ALA A 720 2.18 22.97 -2.94
C ALA A 720 3.60 23.14 -3.55
N PRO A 721 3.91 22.47 -4.70
CA PRO A 721 3.07 21.56 -5.47
C PRO A 721 3.04 20.14 -4.89
N TRP A 722 1.99 19.41 -5.17
CA TRP A 722 1.79 18.05 -4.67
C TRP A 722 2.08 17.00 -5.73
N ALA A 723 2.99 16.09 -5.40
CA ALA A 723 3.18 14.87 -6.18
C ALA A 723 2.23 13.79 -5.66
N VAL A 724 1.42 13.23 -6.54
CA VAL A 724 0.58 12.07 -6.23
C VAL A 724 1.49 10.88 -5.95
N THR A 725 1.36 10.29 -4.76
CA THR A 725 2.21 9.18 -4.32
C THR A 725 1.52 7.83 -4.37
N TYR A 726 0.20 7.78 -4.11
CA TYR A 726 -0.58 6.55 -4.12
C TYR A 726 -2.01 6.79 -4.61
N GLY A 727 -2.69 5.71 -4.99
CA GLY A 727 -4.07 5.74 -5.45
C GLY A 727 -4.51 4.40 -6.03
N PRO A 728 -5.62 4.35 -6.80
CA PRO A 728 -6.10 3.13 -7.43
C PRO A 728 -5.03 2.45 -8.28
N SER A 729 -4.43 1.39 -7.75
CA SER A 729 -3.34 0.66 -8.41
C SER A 729 -3.81 -0.29 -9.51
N THR A 730 -5.09 -0.56 -9.54
CA THR A 730 -5.89 -1.11 -10.63
C THR A 730 -7.34 -0.73 -10.36
N ARG A 731 -8.17 -0.63 -11.38
CA ARG A 731 -9.63 -0.50 -11.24
C ARG A 731 -10.28 -1.69 -11.94
N ARG A 732 -11.25 -2.34 -11.28
CA ARG A 732 -11.89 -3.56 -11.78
C ARG A 732 -13.40 -3.51 -11.58
N LEU A 733 -14.13 -4.01 -12.59
CA LEU A 733 -15.59 -4.16 -12.58
C LEU A 733 -15.95 -5.53 -13.15
N VAL A 734 -16.71 -6.32 -12.38
CA VAL A 734 -17.18 -7.65 -12.80
C VAL A 734 -18.68 -7.75 -12.61
N ASP A 735 -19.43 -7.96 -13.69
CA ASP A 735 -20.88 -8.27 -13.64
C ASP A 735 -21.08 -9.79 -13.77
N PHE A 736 -21.67 -10.43 -12.75
CA PHE A 736 -21.90 -11.88 -12.75
C PHE A 736 -23.04 -12.35 -13.66
N ALA A 737 -23.68 -11.45 -14.42
CA ALA A 737 -24.46 -11.85 -15.58
C ALA A 737 -23.56 -12.39 -16.71
N ASP A 738 -22.35 -11.82 -16.83
CA ASP A 738 -21.32 -12.26 -17.75
C ASP A 738 -19.92 -11.89 -17.21
N PRO A 739 -19.37 -12.68 -16.27
CA PRO A 739 -18.05 -12.40 -15.68
C PRO A 739 -16.89 -12.55 -16.67
N THR A 740 -17.14 -13.08 -17.87
CA THR A 740 -16.14 -13.21 -18.93
C THR A 740 -15.91 -11.92 -19.73
N HIS A 741 -16.79 -10.90 -19.54
CA HIS A 741 -16.67 -9.56 -20.10
C HIS A 741 -16.47 -8.49 -19.03
N SER A 742 -15.56 -8.77 -18.09
CA SER A 742 -15.15 -7.80 -17.07
C SER A 742 -14.32 -6.65 -17.65
N LEU A 743 -14.25 -5.56 -16.90
CA LEU A 743 -13.49 -4.36 -17.27
C LEU A 743 -12.40 -4.09 -16.24
N GLY A 744 -11.24 -3.63 -16.70
CA GLY A 744 -10.14 -3.21 -15.81
C GLY A 744 -9.24 -2.19 -16.46
N ILE A 745 -8.38 -1.55 -15.64
CA ILE A 745 -7.32 -0.65 -16.08
C ILE A 745 -6.22 -0.60 -15.04
N ASN A 746 -4.97 -0.67 -15.46
CA ASN A 746 -3.80 -0.45 -14.63
C ASN A 746 -3.21 0.95 -14.87
N PRO A 747 -2.49 1.54 -13.90
CA PRO A 747 -1.98 2.91 -14.03
C PRO A 747 -0.82 3.06 -15.02
N VAL A 748 -0.13 1.97 -15.37
CA VAL A 748 0.87 1.86 -16.42
C VAL A 748 0.69 0.51 -17.12
N GLY A 749 1.54 0.17 -18.10
CA GLY A 749 1.42 -1.07 -18.86
C GLY A 749 1.70 -2.36 -18.08
N GLN A 750 1.49 -3.48 -18.75
CA GLN A 750 1.69 -4.83 -18.21
C GLN A 750 3.18 -5.14 -17.99
N SER A 751 4.06 -4.67 -18.87
CA SER A 751 5.50 -4.93 -18.83
C SER A 751 6.24 -3.99 -17.88
N GLY A 752 7.23 -4.53 -17.16
CA GLY A 752 8.21 -3.76 -16.39
C GLY A 752 9.51 -3.54 -17.15
N VAL A 753 9.61 -4.01 -18.40
CA VAL A 753 10.81 -3.88 -19.21
C VAL A 753 10.85 -2.51 -19.88
N PRO A 754 11.86 -1.66 -19.61
CA PRO A 754 11.97 -0.36 -20.25
C PRO A 754 11.97 -0.46 -21.78
N PHE A 755 11.28 0.47 -22.43
CA PHE A 755 11.11 0.58 -23.90
C PHE A 755 10.29 -0.56 -24.54
N ASP A 756 9.68 -1.45 -23.77
CA ASP A 756 8.64 -2.36 -24.29
C ASP A 756 7.38 -1.58 -24.63
N GLY A 757 6.65 -2.05 -25.68
CA GLY A 757 5.41 -1.39 -26.12
C GLY A 757 4.29 -1.43 -25.07
N HIS A 758 4.40 -2.31 -24.06
CA HIS A 758 3.45 -2.43 -22.96
C HIS A 758 4.03 -1.93 -21.63
N TYR A 759 5.01 -1.01 -21.67
CA TYR A 759 5.57 -0.39 -20.46
C TYR A 759 4.65 0.68 -19.87
N ASP A 760 4.03 1.52 -20.72
CA ASP A 760 3.23 2.67 -20.31
C ASP A 760 1.91 2.84 -21.10
N ASP A 761 1.54 1.88 -21.92
CA ASP A 761 0.43 1.94 -22.89
C ASP A 761 -0.97 2.12 -22.27
N GLN A 762 -1.14 1.91 -20.96
CA GLN A 762 -2.40 2.14 -20.27
C GLN A 762 -2.47 3.49 -19.53
N ALA A 763 -1.36 4.23 -19.41
CA ALA A 763 -1.27 5.38 -18.50
C ALA A 763 -2.22 6.54 -18.87
N GLU A 764 -2.36 6.86 -20.16
CA GLU A 764 -3.31 7.90 -20.61
C GLU A 764 -4.76 7.46 -20.38
N ALA A 765 -5.12 6.23 -20.76
CA ALA A 765 -6.45 5.69 -20.54
C ALA A 765 -6.81 5.64 -19.04
N TYR A 766 -5.83 5.32 -18.20
CA TYR A 766 -6.00 5.29 -16.75
C TYR A 766 -6.35 6.68 -16.19
N ILE A 767 -5.60 7.72 -16.53
CA ILE A 767 -5.84 9.06 -15.99
C ILE A 767 -7.13 9.69 -16.54
N GLU A 768 -7.51 9.35 -17.78
CA GLU A 768 -8.75 9.75 -18.42
C GLU A 768 -9.98 8.96 -17.93
N GLY A 769 -9.77 7.90 -17.13
CA GLY A 769 -10.84 7.06 -16.59
C GLY A 769 -11.47 6.09 -17.60
N HIS A 770 -10.72 5.70 -18.62
CA HIS A 770 -11.13 4.68 -19.58
C HIS A 770 -10.76 3.29 -19.05
N TYR A 771 -11.68 2.34 -19.12
CA TYR A 771 -11.45 0.94 -18.75
C TYR A 771 -11.43 0.07 -20.01
N LEU A 772 -10.62 -0.98 -19.95
CA LEU A 772 -10.36 -1.89 -21.06
C LEU A 772 -10.98 -3.26 -20.78
N PRO A 773 -11.39 -4.03 -21.82
CA PRO A 773 -11.87 -5.39 -21.63
C PRO A 773 -10.81 -6.30 -21.01
N GLN A 774 -11.26 -7.18 -20.12
CA GLN A 774 -10.46 -8.30 -19.63
C GLN A 774 -10.95 -9.56 -20.35
N HIS A 775 -10.25 -9.93 -21.42
CA HIS A 775 -10.62 -11.07 -22.27
C HIS A 775 -10.53 -12.37 -21.48
N TYR A 776 -11.53 -13.23 -21.58
CA TYR A 776 -11.62 -14.48 -20.84
C TYR A 776 -11.92 -15.67 -21.73
N GLU A 777 -12.86 -15.54 -22.66
CA GLU A 777 -13.25 -16.61 -23.58
C GLU A 777 -12.15 -16.94 -24.58
N GLU A 778 -11.81 -18.21 -24.73
CA GLU A 778 -10.68 -18.65 -25.58
C GLU A 778 -10.81 -18.14 -27.02
N ASN A 779 -12.03 -18.12 -27.59
CA ASN A 779 -12.26 -17.62 -28.93
C ASN A 779 -12.06 -16.10 -29.03
N GLU A 780 -12.42 -15.36 -28.01
CA GLU A 780 -12.18 -13.91 -27.90
C GLU A 780 -10.68 -13.63 -27.76
N VAL A 781 -10.00 -14.34 -26.87
CA VAL A 781 -8.55 -14.27 -26.72
C VAL A 781 -7.83 -14.57 -28.04
N LYS A 782 -8.25 -15.61 -28.77
CA LYS A 782 -7.69 -15.93 -30.10
C LYS A 782 -7.90 -14.80 -31.11
N ALA A 783 -9.08 -14.17 -31.10
CA ALA A 783 -9.42 -13.07 -32.02
C ALA A 783 -8.62 -11.79 -31.73
N ASN A 784 -8.33 -11.50 -30.46
CA ASN A 784 -7.62 -10.30 -30.00
C ASN A 784 -6.12 -10.52 -29.78
N SER A 785 -5.62 -11.75 -29.93
CA SER A 785 -4.21 -12.09 -29.71
C SER A 785 -3.28 -11.31 -30.66
N LYS A 786 -2.26 -10.68 -30.07
CA LYS A 786 -1.16 -9.98 -30.76
C LYS A 786 0.14 -10.78 -30.75
N GLY A 787 0.20 -11.85 -29.97
CA GLY A 787 1.32 -12.77 -29.92
C GLY A 787 0.93 -14.14 -29.43
N VAL A 788 1.64 -15.18 -29.91
CA VAL A 788 1.49 -16.57 -29.46
C VAL A 788 2.88 -17.14 -29.20
N LEU A 789 3.12 -17.52 -27.94
CA LEU A 789 4.33 -18.20 -27.51
C LEU A 789 3.95 -19.61 -27.06
N VAL A 790 4.56 -20.62 -27.65
CA VAL A 790 4.38 -22.00 -27.24
C VAL A 790 5.60 -22.45 -26.42
N LEU A 791 5.34 -22.84 -25.18
CA LEU A 791 6.36 -23.44 -24.31
C LEU A 791 6.33 -24.93 -24.47
N GLU A 792 7.38 -25.51 -25.05
CA GLU A 792 7.48 -26.93 -25.36
C GLU A 792 8.26 -27.68 -24.27
N PRO A 793 7.92 -28.95 -23.95
CA PRO A 793 8.76 -29.80 -23.11
C PRO A 793 10.18 -29.89 -23.65
N LYS A 794 11.17 -29.71 -22.81
CA LYS A 794 12.59 -29.90 -23.16
C LYS A 794 12.92 -31.39 -23.04
N HIS A 795 13.16 -32.05 -24.14
CA HIS A 795 13.56 -33.48 -24.24
C HIS A 795 15.03 -33.70 -23.87
#